data_48195e5ffadd2dad589799c7b5644cde
#
_entry.id   48195e5ffadd2dad589799c7b5644cde
#
_cell.length_a   1.000
_cell.length_b   1.000
_cell.length_c   1.000
_cell.angle_alpha   90.00
_cell.angle_beta   90.00
_cell.angle_gamma   90.00
#
_symmetry.space_group_name_H-M   'P 1'
#
loop_
_entity.id
_entity.type
_entity.pdbx_description
1 polymer ?
#
loop_
_entity_poly.entity_id
_entity_poly.type
_entity_poly.pdbx_seq_one_letter_code
_entity_poly.pdbx_strand_id
1 'polypeptide(L)'
;MKTFLNIVLFLVLPLVAHAQDITQTLRGTIYDQSTHEPLIGATVVVQNSQPIIGTTTDEAGNFSITNLPLGRVSLEISYIGYESRVIPEVLITSAKEVVLSIALKEAATELEGVEVVAGIRKEKALNAMATVSARTFSVEETQRYAGGLNDPARLASAFAGVSTGNLQDNSIVVRGNAPQGVQWRLEGVEIPSPQHFSGGNVIGGGLVTLFSNQVIGNSDFLTGAFPAEYGNALAAVFDVKMRTGNTSRYEHTAQVGVLGLDFASEGPLSRAKGSSYLFNYRYSTLGLLSDLKINKTGQRIKYQDLSFKLNFPTEKAGTFSLWGIGGIDNTHKDALSVPADWKTDIDRVNNNWETYVGTVGLRHQITAGERSFVESHLAFSGTDDRISTDYLSDDASVFSPDSRLKKQNGTLTLATSLTHKLSPLATLKVGLTSKQLFYKYNLSAAQDYVPSTYARIVNSAGSTNLTEGYAQLKYQLSPALLANVGLRAHYFGLSKELSLESRAGLAWKLSDKHSLSFGYGKHSQPEDLNVYMIEVGGVAVNKDLKLSEAHHFVLGYDWMLTDKLRFKAEAYYQYLWNIPGEEGTSYSLINLRRALYLNKALVNNTKGRNYGIDLTLERFLGDNYYYLITGSIFKSEYKAGDNVWRNTRYNKGFVLNALFGKEFYFANNRKVLDVNARVSVTGGERYSPILESQSVAQKRVIYDESSAFSEQFHTLTYADLTVNYRINHRKSSSVFSFQMKNVLGAPIYIDHNYNYQTGQIELSKATLVIPNISYKIEF
;
A
#
# COMPACT_ATOMS: atom_id res chain seq x y z
N MET A 1 -57.97 -38.86 15.73
CA MET A 1 -56.71 -39.12 16.43
C MET A 1 -55.71 -39.96 15.63
N LYS A 2 -56.13 -41.01 14.89
CA LYS A 2 -55.22 -41.84 14.08
C LYS A 2 -54.65 -41.11 12.84
N THR A 3 -55.38 -40.20 12.23
CA THR A 3 -54.93 -39.41 11.07
C THR A 3 -53.91 -38.33 11.45
N PHE A 4 -53.97 -37.78 12.65
CA PHE A 4 -53.02 -36.79 13.15
C PHE A 4 -51.65 -37.42 13.54
N LEU A 5 -51.71 -38.70 14.02
CA LEU A 5 -50.49 -39.43 14.36
C LEU A 5 -49.70 -39.88 13.14
N ASN A 6 -50.37 -40.15 12.01
CA ASN A 6 -49.70 -40.49 10.76
C ASN A 6 -49.07 -39.27 10.06
N ILE A 7 -49.60 -38.06 10.23
CA ILE A 7 -48.98 -36.82 9.72
C ILE A 7 -47.76 -36.44 10.53
N VAL A 8 -47.77 -36.67 11.85
CA VAL A 8 -46.59 -36.41 12.71
C VAL A 8 -45.51 -37.48 12.46
N LEU A 9 -45.85 -38.71 12.12
CA LEU A 9 -44.88 -39.78 11.81
C LEU A 9 -44.20 -39.56 10.43
N PHE A 10 -44.87 -38.88 9.48
CA PHE A 10 -44.28 -38.49 8.19
C PHE A 10 -43.39 -37.23 8.30
N LEU A 11 -43.55 -36.41 9.35
CA LEU A 11 -42.70 -35.26 9.65
C LEU A 11 -41.45 -35.61 10.45
N VAL A 12 -41.31 -36.86 10.92
CA VAL A 12 -40.17 -37.34 11.72
C VAL A 12 -39.36 -38.42 10.97
N LEU A 13 -39.56 -38.59 9.66
CA LEU A 13 -38.53 -39.26 8.88
C LEU A 13 -37.32 -38.35 8.87
N PRO A 14 -36.19 -38.73 9.53
CA PRO A 14 -34.95 -38.03 9.32
C PRO A 14 -34.63 -38.23 7.85
N LEU A 15 -34.71 -37.16 7.07
CA LEU A 15 -33.93 -37.02 5.87
C LEU A 15 -32.46 -37.21 6.33
N VAL A 16 -31.99 -38.44 6.27
CA VAL A 16 -30.58 -38.75 6.20
C VAL A 16 -30.17 -38.25 4.82
N ALA A 17 -30.20 -36.93 4.65
CA ALA A 17 -29.44 -36.29 3.64
C ALA A 17 -27.99 -36.65 3.99
N HIS A 18 -27.42 -37.58 3.24
CA HIS A 18 -26.01 -37.76 3.16
C HIS A 18 -25.49 -36.36 2.81
N ALA A 19 -25.01 -35.65 3.81
CA ALA A 19 -24.37 -34.34 3.60
C ALA A 19 -23.12 -34.64 2.78
N GLN A 20 -23.26 -34.59 1.45
CA GLN A 20 -22.10 -34.64 0.57
C GLN A 20 -21.12 -33.58 1.08
N ASP A 21 -19.92 -34.02 1.42
CA ASP A 21 -18.86 -33.10 1.85
C ASP A 21 -18.64 -32.11 0.71
N ILE A 22 -18.76 -30.83 1.04
CA ILE A 22 -18.51 -29.76 0.09
C ILE A 22 -17.01 -29.73 -0.12
N THR A 23 -16.59 -29.85 -1.38
CA THR A 23 -15.18 -29.83 -1.77
C THR A 23 -14.93 -28.74 -2.79
N GLN A 24 -13.69 -28.39 -3.01
CA GLN A 24 -13.27 -27.41 -4.01
C GLN A 24 -12.00 -27.85 -4.72
N THR A 25 -11.67 -27.20 -5.84
CA THR A 25 -10.45 -27.39 -6.62
C THR A 25 -9.42 -26.34 -6.23
N LEU A 26 -8.18 -26.79 -6.04
CA LEU A 26 -6.99 -25.96 -5.94
C LEU A 26 -6.12 -26.27 -7.18
N ARG A 27 -5.74 -25.24 -7.89
CA ARG A 27 -4.90 -25.35 -9.07
C ARG A 27 -3.88 -24.22 -9.13
N GLY A 28 -2.91 -24.33 -10.02
CA GLY A 28 -1.93 -23.26 -10.17
C GLY A 28 -0.86 -23.62 -11.17
N THR A 29 0.17 -22.78 -11.22
CA THR A 29 1.38 -22.94 -12.05
C THR A 29 2.63 -22.90 -11.18
N ILE A 30 3.61 -23.73 -11.52
CA ILE A 30 4.94 -23.75 -10.89
C ILE A 30 5.98 -23.41 -11.94
N TYR A 31 6.86 -22.46 -11.62
CA TYR A 31 7.86 -21.94 -12.54
C TYR A 31 9.17 -21.57 -11.83
N ASP A 32 10.27 -21.45 -12.59
CA ASP A 32 11.56 -20.95 -12.10
C ASP A 32 11.45 -19.47 -11.70
N GLN A 33 11.94 -19.11 -10.53
CA GLN A 33 11.85 -17.76 -9.98
C GLN A 33 12.54 -16.68 -10.83
N SER A 34 13.59 -17.03 -11.56
CA SER A 34 14.41 -16.08 -12.32
C SER A 34 14.00 -15.98 -13.78
N THR A 35 13.68 -17.12 -14.41
CA THR A 35 13.41 -17.24 -15.85
C THR A 35 11.93 -17.30 -16.17
N HIS A 36 11.08 -17.54 -15.18
CA HIS A 36 9.63 -17.81 -15.32
C HIS A 36 9.33 -19.03 -16.21
N GLU A 37 10.31 -19.89 -16.45
CA GLU A 37 10.12 -21.13 -17.20
C GLU A 37 9.24 -22.10 -16.40
N PRO A 38 8.25 -22.75 -17.04
CA PRO A 38 7.40 -23.71 -16.36
C PRO A 38 8.22 -24.95 -15.92
N LEU A 39 7.98 -25.42 -14.70
CA LEU A 39 8.64 -26.61 -14.15
C LEU A 39 7.74 -27.83 -14.34
N ILE A 40 8.12 -28.71 -15.26
CA ILE A 40 7.40 -29.92 -15.66
C ILE A 40 7.71 -31.05 -14.66
N GLY A 41 6.67 -31.71 -14.14
CA GLY A 41 6.84 -32.83 -13.20
C GLY A 41 7.15 -32.40 -11.75
N ALA A 42 7.03 -31.13 -11.41
CA ALA A 42 7.12 -30.67 -10.01
C ALA A 42 5.99 -31.29 -9.19
N THR A 43 6.33 -31.82 -8.02
CA THR A 43 5.39 -32.49 -7.12
C THR A 43 4.71 -31.48 -6.20
N VAL A 44 3.39 -31.59 -6.03
CA VAL A 44 2.57 -30.80 -5.11
C VAL A 44 1.83 -31.76 -4.19
N VAL A 45 2.06 -31.69 -2.89
CA VAL A 45 1.46 -32.56 -1.88
C VAL A 45 0.75 -31.71 -0.82
N VAL A 46 -0.46 -32.13 -0.42
CA VAL A 46 -1.16 -31.58 0.75
C VAL A 46 -0.56 -32.19 1.99
N GLN A 47 0.09 -31.37 2.82
CA GLN A 47 0.72 -31.84 4.05
C GLN A 47 -0.32 -32.42 5.03
N ASN A 48 0.10 -33.46 5.73
CA ASN A 48 -0.70 -34.16 6.75
C ASN A 48 -2.05 -34.74 6.24
N SER A 49 -2.22 -34.94 4.93
CA SER A 49 -3.40 -35.62 4.38
C SER A 49 -3.29 -37.14 4.51
N GLN A 50 -4.41 -37.78 4.91
CA GLN A 50 -4.53 -39.25 4.95
C GLN A 50 -5.85 -39.68 4.31
N PRO A 51 -5.82 -40.35 3.13
CA PRO A 51 -4.65 -40.71 2.33
C PRO A 51 -3.88 -39.50 1.79
N ILE A 52 -2.65 -39.69 1.36
CA ILE A 52 -1.84 -38.64 0.74
C ILE A 52 -2.55 -38.07 -0.49
N ILE A 53 -2.78 -36.76 -0.49
CA ILE A 53 -3.39 -36.02 -1.61
C ILE A 53 -2.28 -35.22 -2.28
N GLY A 54 -2.06 -35.45 -3.57
CA GLY A 54 -1.03 -34.73 -4.32
C GLY A 54 -1.20 -34.88 -5.83
N THR A 55 -0.38 -34.17 -6.57
CA THR A 55 -0.35 -34.16 -8.04
C THR A 55 1.04 -33.74 -8.52
N THR A 56 1.28 -33.82 -9.83
CA THR A 56 2.46 -33.27 -10.49
C THR A 56 2.06 -32.24 -11.55
N THR A 57 2.98 -31.37 -11.92
CA THR A 57 2.76 -30.38 -12.97
C THR A 57 2.86 -30.97 -14.37
N ASP A 58 2.05 -30.42 -15.29
CA ASP A 58 2.07 -30.73 -16.73
C ASP A 58 3.21 -30.00 -17.48
N GLU A 59 3.25 -30.13 -18.82
CA GLU A 59 4.26 -29.49 -19.70
C GLU A 59 4.26 -27.95 -19.61
N ALA A 60 3.13 -27.34 -19.23
CA ALA A 60 3.00 -25.89 -19.02
C ALA A 60 3.23 -25.49 -17.55
N GLY A 61 3.70 -26.40 -16.70
CA GLY A 61 3.90 -26.18 -15.27
C GLY A 61 2.58 -26.09 -14.47
N ASN A 62 1.43 -26.44 -15.05
CA ASN A 62 0.15 -26.36 -14.35
C ASN A 62 -0.09 -27.62 -13.51
N PHE A 63 -0.73 -27.43 -12.37
CA PHE A 63 -1.23 -28.52 -11.53
C PHE A 63 -2.68 -28.29 -11.10
N SER A 64 -3.38 -29.37 -10.75
CA SER A 64 -4.75 -29.32 -10.25
C SER A 64 -4.98 -30.42 -9.22
N ILE A 65 -5.50 -30.07 -8.07
CA ILE A 65 -5.96 -30.96 -7.01
C ILE A 65 -7.46 -30.74 -6.82
N THR A 66 -8.24 -31.72 -7.17
CA THR A 66 -9.71 -31.68 -7.08
C THR A 66 -10.18 -32.29 -5.76
N ASN A 67 -11.44 -32.03 -5.40
CA ASN A 67 -12.11 -32.61 -4.23
C ASN A 67 -11.42 -32.35 -2.87
N LEU A 68 -10.73 -31.19 -2.75
CA LEU A 68 -10.18 -30.78 -1.46
C LEU A 68 -11.29 -30.39 -0.48
N PRO A 69 -11.23 -30.86 0.78
CA PRO A 69 -12.17 -30.44 1.80
C PRO A 69 -12.06 -28.95 2.11
N LEU A 70 -13.15 -28.34 2.58
CA LEU A 70 -13.15 -26.94 3.03
C LEU A 70 -12.28 -26.77 4.28
N GLY A 71 -11.70 -25.58 4.40
CA GLY A 71 -10.83 -25.22 5.50
C GLY A 71 -9.44 -24.85 5.04
N ARG A 72 -8.45 -25.02 5.90
CA ARG A 72 -7.07 -24.68 5.58
C ARG A 72 -6.24 -25.90 5.25
N VAL A 73 -5.44 -25.79 4.20
CA VAL A 73 -4.49 -26.80 3.77
C VAL A 73 -3.11 -26.17 3.58
N SER A 74 -2.06 -26.91 3.92
CA SER A 74 -0.69 -26.52 3.60
C SER A 74 -0.17 -27.39 2.48
N LEU A 75 0.48 -26.77 1.49
CA LEU A 75 1.04 -27.46 0.33
C LEU A 75 2.56 -27.52 0.45
N GLU A 76 3.12 -28.66 0.16
CA GLU A 76 4.55 -28.83 -0.05
C GLU A 76 4.83 -29.05 -1.53
N ILE A 77 5.74 -28.23 -2.05
CA ILE A 77 6.14 -28.24 -3.44
C ILE A 77 7.60 -28.60 -3.53
N SER A 78 7.92 -29.61 -4.34
CA SER A 78 9.30 -30.08 -4.57
C SER A 78 9.57 -30.34 -6.03
N TYR A 79 10.81 -30.08 -6.45
CA TYR A 79 11.32 -30.37 -7.78
C TYR A 79 12.82 -30.59 -7.73
N ILE A 80 13.35 -31.54 -8.55
CA ILE A 80 14.79 -31.87 -8.59
C ILE A 80 15.60 -30.63 -8.97
N GLY A 81 16.65 -30.33 -8.20
CA GLY A 81 17.51 -29.17 -8.43
C GLY A 81 16.94 -27.84 -7.87
N TYR A 82 15.81 -27.86 -7.18
CA TYR A 82 15.18 -26.66 -6.59
C TYR A 82 15.00 -26.78 -5.09
N GLU A 83 15.01 -25.63 -4.40
CA GLU A 83 14.66 -25.56 -2.97
C GLU A 83 13.17 -25.91 -2.81
N SER A 84 12.83 -26.90 -1.96
CA SER A 84 11.45 -27.22 -1.63
C SER A 84 10.77 -26.03 -0.97
N ARG A 85 9.47 -25.86 -1.25
CA ARG A 85 8.69 -24.72 -0.76
C ARG A 85 7.39 -25.18 -0.11
N VAL A 86 7.09 -24.67 1.09
CA VAL A 86 5.79 -24.83 1.74
C VAL A 86 4.95 -23.57 1.55
N ILE A 87 3.71 -23.73 1.07
CA ILE A 87 2.67 -22.70 1.06
C ILE A 87 1.71 -23.02 2.21
N PRO A 88 1.81 -22.33 3.35
CA PRO A 88 1.02 -22.66 4.52
C PRO A 88 -0.40 -22.11 4.45
N GLU A 89 -1.32 -22.81 5.10
CA GLU A 89 -2.64 -22.30 5.50
C GLU A 89 -3.49 -21.72 4.35
N VAL A 90 -3.44 -22.33 3.16
CA VAL A 90 -4.25 -21.96 2.00
C VAL A 90 -5.72 -22.19 2.33
N LEU A 91 -6.54 -21.16 2.27
CA LEU A 91 -7.97 -21.23 2.60
C LEU A 91 -8.78 -21.78 1.42
N ILE A 92 -9.42 -22.92 1.62
CA ILE A 92 -10.33 -23.56 0.67
C ILE A 92 -11.77 -23.21 1.04
N THR A 93 -12.47 -22.49 0.16
CA THR A 93 -13.89 -22.12 0.31
C THR A 93 -14.74 -22.80 -0.76
N SER A 94 -16.05 -22.84 -0.58
CA SER A 94 -16.96 -23.51 -1.54
C SER A 94 -17.24 -22.71 -2.81
N ALA A 95 -17.00 -21.40 -2.78
CA ALA A 95 -17.44 -20.49 -3.84
C ALA A 95 -16.48 -20.44 -5.03
N LYS A 96 -15.20 -20.21 -4.75
CA LYS A 96 -14.18 -19.95 -5.76
C LYS A 96 -13.07 -20.98 -5.71
N GLU A 97 -12.53 -21.28 -6.90
CA GLU A 97 -11.29 -22.06 -6.97
C GLU A 97 -10.13 -21.28 -6.37
N VAL A 98 -9.21 -22.01 -5.76
CA VAL A 98 -7.92 -21.41 -5.36
C VAL A 98 -6.95 -21.56 -6.51
N VAL A 99 -6.43 -20.44 -7.00
CA VAL A 99 -5.45 -20.39 -8.09
C VAL A 99 -4.14 -19.82 -7.57
N LEU A 100 -3.06 -20.62 -7.62
CA LEU A 100 -1.74 -20.25 -7.11
C LEU A 100 -0.74 -20.08 -8.24
N SER A 101 0.17 -19.12 -8.12
CA SER A 101 1.32 -18.93 -8.98
C SER A 101 2.56 -19.06 -8.11
N ILE A 102 3.33 -20.14 -8.30
CA ILE A 102 4.38 -20.57 -7.37
C ILE A 102 5.73 -20.56 -8.06
N ALA A 103 6.61 -19.66 -7.62
CA ALA A 103 7.99 -19.62 -8.06
C ALA A 103 8.86 -20.51 -7.16
N LEU A 104 9.68 -21.37 -7.74
CA LEU A 104 10.71 -22.13 -7.05
C LEU A 104 12.09 -21.53 -7.34
N LYS A 105 12.95 -21.53 -6.32
CA LYS A 105 14.34 -21.10 -6.44
C LYS A 105 15.22 -22.31 -6.70
N GLU A 106 16.10 -22.23 -7.71
CA GLU A 106 17.09 -23.28 -7.99
C GLU A 106 18.04 -23.44 -6.80
N ALA A 107 18.34 -24.67 -6.44
CA ALA A 107 19.28 -25.01 -5.38
C ALA A 107 20.72 -24.75 -5.84
N ALA A 108 21.53 -24.13 -5.01
CA ALA A 108 22.92 -23.78 -5.32
C ALA A 108 23.87 -24.98 -5.31
N THR A 109 23.44 -26.14 -4.83
CA THR A 109 24.23 -27.36 -4.72
C THR A 109 23.33 -28.56 -5.01
N GLU A 110 23.85 -29.60 -5.74
CA GLU A 110 23.15 -30.88 -5.83
C GLU A 110 23.00 -31.49 -4.43
N LEU A 111 21.74 -31.67 -4.02
CA LEU A 111 21.42 -32.23 -2.72
C LEU A 111 21.61 -33.75 -2.78
N GLU A 112 22.78 -34.24 -2.40
CA GLU A 112 22.92 -35.65 -2.02
C GLU A 112 22.08 -35.90 -0.76
N GLY A 113 20.89 -36.50 -0.93
CA GLY A 113 20.18 -37.24 0.12
C GLY A 113 19.83 -36.54 1.41
N VAL A 114 19.83 -35.22 1.49
CA VAL A 114 19.40 -34.48 2.68
C VAL A 114 17.91 -34.22 2.61
N GLU A 115 17.16 -34.80 3.53
CA GLU A 115 15.76 -34.43 3.78
C GLU A 115 15.70 -32.96 4.24
N VAL A 116 15.53 -32.05 3.28
CA VAL A 116 15.34 -30.63 3.59
C VAL A 116 13.92 -30.50 4.09
N VAL A 117 13.74 -30.42 5.39
CA VAL A 117 12.47 -29.99 5.99
C VAL A 117 12.21 -28.58 5.48
N ALA A 118 11.29 -28.46 4.54
CA ALA A 118 10.87 -27.21 3.97
C ALA A 118 10.15 -26.39 5.05
N GLY A 119 10.88 -25.53 5.74
CA GLY A 119 10.30 -24.61 6.72
C GLY A 119 9.34 -23.64 6.04
N ILE A 120 8.32 -23.19 6.76
CA ILE A 120 7.40 -22.14 6.34
C ILE A 120 8.20 -20.85 6.13
N ARG A 121 8.42 -20.46 4.86
CA ARG A 121 9.20 -19.25 4.52
C ARG A 121 8.29 -18.16 3.96
N LYS A 122 7.32 -17.75 4.74
CA LYS A 122 6.39 -16.64 4.40
C LYS A 122 7.09 -15.25 4.43
N GLU A 123 8.26 -15.19 5.01
CA GLU A 123 9.00 -13.95 5.29
C GLU A 123 9.80 -13.40 4.10
N LYS A 124 9.99 -14.16 3.04
CA LYS A 124 10.77 -13.71 1.88
C LYS A 124 9.92 -12.85 0.96
N ALA A 125 10.50 -11.74 0.49
CA ALA A 125 9.89 -10.93 -0.57
C ALA A 125 9.69 -11.75 -1.86
N LEU A 126 8.66 -11.41 -2.62
CA LEU A 126 8.44 -11.96 -3.97
C LEU A 126 9.56 -11.53 -4.91
N ASN A 127 10.07 -10.32 -4.72
CA ASN A 127 11.21 -9.82 -5.47
C ASN A 127 12.50 -10.53 -5.04
N ALA A 128 13.03 -11.37 -5.92
CA ALA A 128 14.25 -12.13 -5.69
C ALA A 128 15.52 -11.29 -5.46
N MET A 129 15.50 -10.00 -5.84
CA MET A 129 16.61 -9.05 -5.66
C MET A 129 16.58 -8.35 -4.31
N ALA A 130 15.48 -8.40 -3.56
CA ALA A 130 15.39 -7.80 -2.23
C ALA A 130 16.12 -8.66 -1.18
N THR A 131 17.05 -8.05 -0.43
CA THR A 131 17.87 -8.73 0.58
C THR A 131 17.53 -8.32 2.01
N VAL A 132 16.97 -7.12 2.21
CA VAL A 132 16.67 -6.54 3.52
C VAL A 132 15.45 -5.63 3.44
N SER A 133 14.80 -5.37 4.56
CA SER A 133 13.69 -4.39 4.70
C SER A 133 12.56 -4.58 3.69
N ALA A 134 12.27 -5.82 3.30
CA ALA A 134 11.17 -6.18 2.42
C ALA A 134 10.24 -7.17 3.12
N ARG A 135 8.93 -7.00 2.89
CA ARG A 135 7.88 -7.88 3.38
C ARG A 135 6.84 -8.10 2.31
N THR A 136 6.51 -9.36 2.06
CA THR A 136 5.33 -9.71 1.27
C THR A 136 4.09 -9.66 2.16
N PHE A 137 3.02 -9.07 1.66
CA PHE A 137 1.70 -9.15 2.26
C PHE A 137 0.73 -9.87 1.34
N SER A 138 -0.13 -10.67 1.93
CA SER A 138 -1.13 -11.42 1.20
C SER A 138 -2.47 -10.69 1.19
N VAL A 139 -3.28 -10.97 0.17
CA VAL A 139 -4.67 -10.49 0.09
C VAL A 139 -5.47 -10.93 1.32
N GLU A 140 -5.23 -12.14 1.79
CA GLU A 140 -5.89 -12.68 2.96
C GLU A 140 -5.56 -11.90 4.24
N GLU A 141 -4.30 -11.47 4.41
CA GLU A 141 -3.91 -10.63 5.55
C GLU A 141 -4.64 -9.28 5.52
N THR A 142 -4.86 -8.68 4.34
CA THR A 142 -5.61 -7.42 4.23
C THR A 142 -7.08 -7.55 4.63
N GLN A 143 -7.68 -8.72 4.43
CA GLN A 143 -9.06 -9.01 4.82
C GLN A 143 -9.19 -9.37 6.31
N ARG A 144 -8.16 -9.95 6.90
CA ARG A 144 -8.17 -10.52 8.24
C ARG A 144 -7.70 -9.53 9.31
N TYR A 145 -6.68 -8.70 9.03
CA TYR A 145 -6.10 -7.83 10.04
C TYR A 145 -7.06 -6.72 10.47
N ALA A 146 -7.26 -6.60 11.79
CA ALA A 146 -8.10 -5.56 12.35
C ALA A 146 -7.58 -4.15 12.05
N GLY A 147 -8.49 -3.21 11.77
CA GLY A 147 -8.19 -1.81 11.44
C GLY A 147 -7.76 -1.56 10.00
N GLY A 148 -7.59 -2.61 9.19
CA GLY A 148 -7.24 -2.49 7.77
C GLY A 148 -8.40 -2.01 6.90
N LEU A 149 -9.66 -2.24 7.27
CA LEU A 149 -10.86 -1.92 6.50
C LEU A 149 -10.80 -2.47 5.05
N ASN A 150 -10.14 -3.59 4.85
CA ASN A 150 -9.85 -4.21 3.55
C ASN A 150 -8.93 -3.37 2.63
N ASP A 151 -8.15 -2.45 3.18
CA ASP A 151 -7.28 -1.54 2.46
C ASP A 151 -5.79 -1.93 2.67
N PRO A 152 -5.02 -2.22 1.60
CA PRO A 152 -3.61 -2.63 1.70
C PRO A 152 -2.70 -1.57 2.32
N ALA A 153 -2.97 -0.29 2.07
CA ALA A 153 -2.18 0.79 2.65
C ALA A 153 -2.38 0.90 4.17
N ARG A 154 -3.63 0.74 4.64
CA ARG A 154 -3.92 0.69 6.08
C ARG A 154 -3.29 -0.52 6.77
N LEU A 155 -3.22 -1.65 6.07
CA LEU A 155 -2.53 -2.84 6.56
C LEU A 155 -1.06 -2.54 6.90
N ALA A 156 -0.37 -1.81 6.04
CA ALA A 156 1.05 -1.49 6.23
C ALA A 156 1.33 -0.77 7.56
N SER A 157 0.35 -0.05 8.12
CA SER A 157 0.49 0.58 9.44
C SER A 157 0.63 -0.40 10.62
N ALA A 158 0.41 -1.69 10.40
CA ALA A 158 0.69 -2.74 11.39
C ALA A 158 2.15 -3.21 11.36
N PHE A 159 2.93 -2.85 10.33
CA PHE A 159 4.31 -3.30 10.19
C PHE A 159 5.26 -2.41 10.98
N ALA A 160 6.39 -2.99 11.40
CA ALA A 160 7.45 -2.24 12.09
C ALA A 160 8.03 -1.15 11.16
N GLY A 161 8.38 -0.01 11.73
CA GLY A 161 8.88 1.15 10.99
C GLY A 161 7.80 1.99 10.30
N VAL A 162 6.52 1.60 10.39
CA VAL A 162 5.42 2.26 9.69
C VAL A 162 4.43 2.89 10.66
N SER A 163 4.06 4.14 10.40
CA SER A 163 2.98 4.82 11.10
C SER A 163 2.05 5.53 10.10
N THR A 164 0.84 5.86 10.52
CA THR A 164 -0.03 6.78 9.78
C THR A 164 0.20 8.21 10.25
N GLY A 165 0.01 9.21 9.41
CA GLY A 165 0.02 10.62 9.84
C GLY A 165 -1.01 10.84 10.94
N ASN A 166 -2.28 10.59 10.62
CA ASN A 166 -3.38 10.53 11.56
C ASN A 166 -4.40 9.44 11.17
N LEU A 167 -5.43 9.18 11.99
CA LEU A 167 -6.43 8.13 11.69
C LEU A 167 -7.43 8.55 10.59
N GLN A 168 -7.51 9.83 10.23
CA GLN A 168 -8.46 10.35 9.24
C GLN A 168 -7.99 10.10 7.82
N ASP A 169 -6.66 10.14 7.59
CA ASP A 169 -6.09 9.88 6.28
C ASP A 169 -5.30 8.56 6.25
N ASN A 170 -5.06 8.07 5.06
CA ASN A 170 -4.33 6.84 4.78
C ASN A 170 -2.87 7.12 4.41
N SER A 171 -2.28 8.17 4.94
CA SER A 171 -0.87 8.50 4.72
C SER A 171 0.05 7.49 5.40
N ILE A 172 1.15 7.16 4.74
CA ILE A 172 2.12 6.17 5.20
C ILE A 172 3.43 6.88 5.48
N VAL A 173 3.79 6.94 6.76
CA VAL A 173 5.06 7.47 7.25
C VAL A 173 5.97 6.30 7.57
N VAL A 174 7.13 6.23 6.90
CA VAL A 174 8.06 5.12 7.07
C VAL A 174 9.36 5.62 7.68
N ARG A 175 9.70 5.11 8.88
CA ARG A 175 10.94 5.46 9.59
C ARG A 175 11.13 6.98 9.74
N GLY A 176 10.03 7.72 9.94
CA GLY A 176 10.05 9.18 10.06
C GLY A 176 10.12 9.95 8.74
N ASN A 177 10.16 9.28 7.58
CA ASN A 177 10.09 9.95 6.28
C ASN A 177 8.66 10.34 5.93
N ALA A 178 8.53 11.47 5.27
CA ALA A 178 7.25 11.97 4.78
C ALA A 178 6.59 11.02 3.76
N PRO A 179 5.24 10.97 3.72
CA PRO A 179 4.50 10.09 2.80
C PRO A 179 4.78 10.34 1.31
N GLN A 180 5.20 11.55 0.92
CA GLN A 180 5.59 11.86 -0.46
C GLN A 180 6.79 11.04 -0.96
N GLY A 181 7.61 10.50 -0.07
CA GLY A 181 8.73 9.62 -0.42
C GLY A 181 8.33 8.17 -0.71
N VAL A 182 7.04 7.83 -0.66
CA VAL A 182 6.53 6.49 -0.95
C VAL A 182 6.22 6.35 -2.43
N GLN A 183 6.86 5.39 -3.09
CA GLN A 183 6.55 5.03 -4.47
C GLN A 183 5.45 3.98 -4.52
N TRP A 184 4.45 4.20 -5.37
CA TRP A 184 3.42 3.21 -5.69
C TRP A 184 3.69 2.61 -7.07
N ARG A 185 3.69 1.28 -7.13
CA ARG A 185 3.82 0.54 -8.38
C ARG A 185 2.66 -0.45 -8.53
N LEU A 186 2.18 -0.59 -9.75
CA LEU A 186 1.17 -1.59 -10.12
C LEU A 186 1.65 -2.31 -11.38
N GLU A 187 1.66 -3.65 -11.35
CA GLU A 187 2.10 -4.48 -12.48
C GLU A 187 3.47 -4.06 -13.03
N GLY A 188 4.41 -3.64 -12.17
CA GLY A 188 5.77 -3.25 -12.56
C GLY A 188 5.94 -1.78 -13.02
N VAL A 189 4.86 -1.01 -13.11
CA VAL A 189 4.87 0.41 -13.51
C VAL A 189 4.62 1.30 -12.30
N GLU A 190 5.37 2.41 -12.20
CA GLU A 190 5.06 3.46 -11.22
C GLU A 190 3.75 4.16 -11.60
N ILE A 191 2.88 4.34 -10.62
CA ILE A 191 1.57 4.97 -10.76
C ILE A 191 1.45 6.16 -9.79
N PRO A 192 0.56 7.14 -10.05
CA PRO A 192 0.22 8.15 -9.05
C PRO A 192 -0.27 7.51 -7.75
N SER A 193 -0.29 8.28 -6.65
CA SER A 193 -0.86 7.80 -5.40
C SER A 193 -2.26 7.20 -5.66
N PRO A 194 -2.46 5.90 -5.45
CA PRO A 194 -3.71 5.22 -5.79
C PRO A 194 -4.74 5.38 -4.66
N GLN A 195 -4.97 6.60 -4.23
CA GLN A 195 -5.86 6.90 -3.12
C GLN A 195 -6.95 7.87 -3.53
N HIS A 196 -8.16 7.60 -3.07
CA HIS A 196 -9.27 8.54 -3.14
C HIS A 196 -8.96 9.78 -2.30
N PHE A 197 -9.22 10.97 -2.85
CA PHE A 197 -8.92 12.28 -2.23
C PHE A 197 -7.42 12.46 -1.95
N SER A 198 -6.57 11.98 -2.85
CA SER A 198 -5.11 12.08 -2.71
C SER A 198 -4.65 13.54 -2.68
N GLY A 199 -3.71 13.86 -1.77
CA GLY A 199 -3.05 15.15 -1.71
C GLY A 199 -3.85 16.30 -1.08
N GLY A 200 -5.12 16.09 -0.70
CA GLY A 200 -5.94 17.16 -0.12
C GLY A 200 -5.51 17.59 1.27
N ASN A 201 -5.28 16.64 2.14
CA ASN A 201 -4.82 16.91 3.52
C ASN A 201 -3.32 16.68 3.69
N VAL A 202 -2.80 15.60 3.09
CA VAL A 202 -1.39 15.24 3.16
C VAL A 202 -0.98 14.67 1.80
N ILE A 203 0.17 15.11 1.28
CA ILE A 203 0.76 14.57 0.06
C ILE A 203 1.01 13.06 0.26
N GLY A 204 0.57 12.23 -0.69
CA GLY A 204 0.67 10.78 -0.60
C GLY A 204 -0.33 10.12 0.36
N GLY A 205 -1.16 10.90 1.04
CA GLY A 205 -2.31 10.43 1.83
C GLY A 205 -3.61 10.46 1.04
N GLY A 206 -4.69 9.97 1.63
CA GLY A 206 -6.04 9.95 1.07
C GLY A 206 -7.01 9.25 2.02
N LEU A 207 -8.22 8.95 1.57
CA LEU A 207 -9.24 8.34 2.43
C LEU A 207 -9.15 6.79 2.41
N VAL A 208 -9.09 6.21 1.22
CA VAL A 208 -9.03 4.76 0.97
C VAL A 208 -8.32 4.52 -0.36
N THR A 209 -7.62 3.39 -0.52
CA THR A 209 -6.95 3.08 -1.78
C THR A 209 -7.92 2.61 -2.87
N LEU A 210 -7.54 2.82 -4.13
CA LEU A 210 -8.20 2.27 -5.31
C LEU A 210 -8.02 0.74 -5.40
N PHE A 211 -7.13 0.15 -4.60
CA PHE A 211 -6.85 -1.28 -4.61
C PHE A 211 -7.98 -2.07 -3.95
N SER A 212 -8.66 -2.89 -4.73
CA SER A 212 -9.62 -3.87 -4.19
C SER A 212 -8.94 -5.21 -3.93
N ASN A 213 -9.24 -5.82 -2.80
CA ASN A 213 -8.81 -7.18 -2.48
C ASN A 213 -9.35 -8.25 -3.45
N GLN A 214 -10.29 -7.87 -4.33
CA GLN A 214 -10.81 -8.76 -5.36
C GLN A 214 -9.85 -8.89 -6.56
N VAL A 215 -9.00 -7.86 -6.80
CA VAL A 215 -8.14 -7.80 -7.99
C VAL A 215 -6.65 -7.87 -7.68
N ILE A 216 -6.22 -7.46 -6.48
CA ILE A 216 -4.79 -7.53 -6.13
C ILE A 216 -4.36 -8.96 -5.79
N GLY A 217 -3.09 -9.26 -6.03
CA GLY A 217 -2.40 -10.48 -5.60
C GLY A 217 -1.47 -10.20 -4.42
N ASN A 218 -0.74 -11.22 -3.99
CA ASN A 218 0.35 -11.03 -3.04
C ASN A 218 1.34 -10.00 -3.59
N SER A 219 1.79 -9.09 -2.76
CA SER A 219 2.52 -7.90 -3.15
C SER A 219 3.64 -7.61 -2.15
N ASP A 220 4.66 -6.87 -2.57
CA ASP A 220 5.79 -6.52 -1.72
C ASP A 220 5.70 -5.09 -1.20
N PHE A 221 6.11 -4.90 0.04
CA PHE A 221 6.33 -3.61 0.66
C PHE A 221 7.77 -3.52 1.16
N LEU A 222 8.52 -2.52 0.67
CA LEU A 222 9.93 -2.31 0.98
C LEU A 222 10.09 -1.00 1.75
N THR A 223 10.86 -1.01 2.85
CA THR A 223 11.01 0.12 3.77
C THR A 223 12.41 0.72 3.82
N GLY A 224 13.30 0.32 2.92
CA GLY A 224 14.66 0.88 2.80
C GLY A 224 15.64 -0.01 2.05
N ALA A 225 16.76 0.57 1.61
CA ALA A 225 17.81 -0.10 0.84
C ALA A 225 17.25 -0.94 -0.33
N PHE A 226 16.38 -0.31 -1.14
CA PHE A 226 15.66 -0.99 -2.23
C PHE A 226 16.62 -1.53 -3.29
N PRO A 227 16.28 -2.64 -3.99
CA PRO A 227 16.95 -3.10 -5.20
C PRO A 227 17.07 -2.00 -6.28
N ALA A 228 18.03 -2.15 -7.20
CA ALA A 228 18.34 -1.12 -8.22
C ALA A 228 17.20 -0.87 -9.22
N GLU A 229 16.26 -1.79 -9.36
CA GLU A 229 15.06 -1.63 -10.18
C GLU A 229 14.05 -0.59 -9.63
N TYR A 230 14.16 -0.26 -8.34
CA TYR A 230 13.33 0.76 -7.69
C TYR A 230 14.09 2.09 -7.58
N GLY A 231 13.58 3.12 -8.20
CA GLY A 231 14.04 4.50 -8.09
C GLY A 231 12.88 5.41 -7.73
N ASN A 232 13.09 6.71 -7.75
CA ASN A 232 12.06 7.69 -7.47
C ASN A 232 11.33 7.47 -6.13
N ALA A 233 12.08 7.09 -5.09
CA ALA A 233 11.56 6.81 -3.76
C ALA A 233 12.62 7.12 -2.69
N LEU A 234 12.23 7.82 -1.62
CA LEU A 234 13.09 8.12 -0.46
C LEU A 234 12.61 7.45 0.83
N ALA A 235 11.36 6.97 0.88
CA ALA A 235 10.76 6.39 2.10
C ALA A 235 10.48 4.89 1.97
N ALA A 236 9.65 4.51 1.00
CA ALA A 236 9.19 3.13 0.81
C ALA A 236 8.77 2.86 -0.63
N VAL A 237 8.58 1.58 -0.95
CA VAL A 237 7.99 1.13 -2.22
C VAL A 237 6.88 0.14 -1.94
N PHE A 238 5.69 0.39 -2.49
CA PHE A 238 4.62 -0.58 -2.65
C PHE A 238 4.69 -1.15 -4.07
N ASP A 239 5.07 -2.40 -4.21
CA ASP A 239 5.05 -3.12 -5.50
C ASP A 239 3.86 -4.07 -5.54
N VAL A 240 2.73 -3.54 -6.03
CA VAL A 240 1.43 -4.22 -6.07
C VAL A 240 1.30 -5.01 -7.36
N LYS A 241 0.82 -6.25 -7.24
CA LYS A 241 0.51 -7.13 -8.37
C LYS A 241 -1.00 -7.35 -8.45
N MET A 242 -1.52 -7.48 -9.66
CA MET A 242 -2.91 -7.91 -9.88
C MET A 242 -2.95 -9.42 -10.11
N ARG A 243 -4.01 -10.06 -9.60
CA ARG A 243 -4.29 -11.46 -9.92
C ARG A 243 -4.59 -11.61 -11.41
N THR A 244 -4.40 -12.79 -11.93
CA THR A 244 -4.95 -13.19 -13.23
C THR A 244 -6.34 -13.77 -12.99
N GLY A 245 -7.30 -13.44 -13.85
CA GLY A 245 -8.66 -13.98 -13.76
C GLY A 245 -8.71 -15.50 -13.97
N ASN A 246 -9.75 -16.14 -13.47
CA ASN A 246 -9.91 -17.58 -13.60
C ASN A 246 -10.03 -17.98 -15.09
N THR A 247 -9.26 -18.98 -15.52
CA THR A 247 -9.21 -19.46 -16.92
C THR A 247 -10.19 -20.61 -17.18
N SER A 248 -10.80 -21.18 -16.13
CA SER A 248 -11.65 -22.38 -16.19
C SER A 248 -13.13 -22.09 -16.07
N ARG A 249 -13.49 -21.23 -15.14
CA ARG A 249 -14.91 -20.93 -14.82
C ARG A 249 -15.12 -19.44 -14.52
N TYR A 250 -16.38 -19.04 -14.63
CA TYR A 250 -16.80 -17.70 -14.22
C TYR A 250 -17.06 -17.67 -12.72
N GLU A 251 -16.54 -16.65 -12.07
CA GLU A 251 -16.66 -16.44 -10.63
C GLU A 251 -17.00 -14.98 -10.36
N HIS A 252 -17.89 -14.74 -9.41
CA HIS A 252 -18.37 -13.42 -9.09
C HIS A 252 -18.31 -13.15 -7.60
N THR A 253 -18.19 -11.89 -7.25
CA THR A 253 -18.32 -11.39 -5.87
C THR A 253 -19.19 -10.16 -5.88
N ALA A 254 -20.16 -10.11 -4.99
CA ALA A 254 -20.93 -8.90 -4.72
C ALA A 254 -20.89 -8.60 -3.21
N GLN A 255 -20.65 -7.35 -2.87
CA GLN A 255 -20.63 -6.88 -1.49
C GLN A 255 -21.43 -5.60 -1.35
N VAL A 256 -22.18 -5.50 -0.27
CA VAL A 256 -22.87 -4.30 0.17
C VAL A 256 -22.43 -3.96 1.60
N GLY A 257 -22.13 -2.72 1.87
CA GLY A 257 -21.71 -2.28 3.21
C GLY A 257 -21.84 -0.79 3.43
N VAL A 258 -21.51 -0.36 4.64
CA VAL A 258 -21.56 1.06 5.04
C VAL A 258 -20.61 1.91 4.18
N LEU A 259 -19.46 1.39 3.79
CA LEU A 259 -18.47 2.12 2.98
C LEU A 259 -18.80 2.11 1.49
N GLY A 260 -19.62 1.17 1.01
CA GLY A 260 -19.94 1.12 -0.41
C GLY A 260 -20.49 -0.21 -0.90
N LEU A 261 -20.68 -0.22 -2.22
CA LEU A 261 -20.96 -1.40 -3.03
C LEU A 261 -19.65 -1.83 -3.70
N ASP A 262 -19.40 -3.13 -3.80
CA ASP A 262 -18.25 -3.71 -4.46
C ASP A 262 -18.73 -4.91 -5.31
N PHE A 263 -18.42 -4.90 -6.59
CA PHE A 263 -18.74 -5.96 -7.51
C PHE A 263 -17.48 -6.38 -8.27
N ALA A 264 -17.18 -7.67 -8.24
CA ALA A 264 -16.09 -8.26 -9.02
C ALA A 264 -16.58 -9.43 -9.85
N SER A 265 -15.99 -9.58 -11.02
CA SER A 265 -16.24 -10.67 -11.94
C SER A 265 -14.95 -11.12 -12.61
N GLU A 266 -14.78 -12.42 -12.73
CA GLU A 266 -13.63 -13.02 -13.40
C GLU A 266 -14.05 -14.28 -14.16
N GLY A 267 -13.27 -14.62 -15.19
CA GLY A 267 -13.55 -15.82 -15.95
C GLY A 267 -12.74 -15.93 -17.24
N PRO A 268 -12.92 -17.04 -17.98
CA PRO A 268 -12.27 -17.26 -19.25
C PRO A 268 -12.81 -16.34 -20.34
N LEU A 269 -11.93 -15.69 -21.11
CA LEU A 269 -12.25 -15.14 -22.43
C LEU A 269 -12.18 -16.24 -23.49
N SER A 270 -11.21 -17.16 -23.36
CA SER A 270 -11.09 -18.38 -24.14
C SER A 270 -10.44 -19.46 -23.30
N ARG A 271 -11.19 -20.53 -23.02
CA ARG A 271 -10.63 -21.69 -22.29
C ARG A 271 -9.52 -22.39 -23.07
N ALA A 272 -9.70 -22.53 -24.36
CA ALA A 272 -8.72 -23.21 -25.23
C ALA A 272 -7.36 -22.48 -25.29
N LYS A 273 -7.38 -21.13 -25.18
CA LYS A 273 -6.14 -20.31 -25.21
C LYS A 273 -5.70 -19.90 -23.82
N GLY A 274 -6.39 -20.28 -22.75
CA GLY A 274 -6.08 -19.88 -21.38
C GLY A 274 -6.21 -18.38 -21.12
N SER A 275 -6.91 -17.61 -21.98
CA SER A 275 -7.12 -16.20 -21.80
C SER A 275 -8.26 -15.92 -20.82
N SER A 276 -8.09 -14.87 -20.00
CA SER A 276 -9.03 -14.55 -18.93
C SER A 276 -9.21 -13.05 -18.73
N TYR A 277 -10.30 -12.71 -18.05
CA TYR A 277 -10.56 -11.36 -17.55
C TYR A 277 -10.76 -11.37 -16.05
N LEU A 278 -10.44 -10.22 -15.46
CA LEU A 278 -10.72 -9.85 -14.08
C LEU A 278 -11.19 -8.40 -14.08
N PHE A 279 -12.29 -8.12 -13.40
CA PHE A 279 -12.94 -6.82 -13.34
C PHE A 279 -13.46 -6.57 -11.94
N ASN A 280 -13.35 -5.33 -11.45
CA ASN A 280 -13.91 -4.89 -10.19
C ASN A 280 -14.38 -3.44 -10.30
N TYR A 281 -15.56 -3.17 -9.75
CA TYR A 281 -16.11 -1.82 -9.64
C TYR A 281 -16.60 -1.59 -8.22
N ARG A 282 -16.24 -0.41 -7.65
CA ARG A 282 -16.72 0.01 -6.33
C ARG A 282 -17.40 1.37 -6.41
N TYR A 283 -18.43 1.55 -5.61
CA TYR A 283 -19.19 2.79 -5.46
C TYR A 283 -19.44 3.09 -3.99
N SER A 284 -19.05 4.29 -3.54
CA SER A 284 -19.20 4.74 -2.15
C SER A 284 -20.65 5.06 -1.80
N THR A 285 -21.12 4.57 -0.66
CA THR A 285 -22.43 4.92 -0.07
C THR A 285 -22.35 6.06 0.92
N LEU A 286 -21.17 6.62 1.21
CA LEU A 286 -20.98 7.70 2.19
C LEU A 286 -21.79 8.96 1.86
N GLY A 287 -21.98 9.25 0.56
CA GLY A 287 -22.84 10.33 0.10
C GLY A 287 -24.31 10.14 0.50
N LEU A 288 -24.83 8.92 0.41
CA LEU A 288 -26.20 8.58 0.84
C LEU A 288 -26.38 8.78 2.34
N LEU A 289 -25.38 8.43 3.15
CA LEU A 289 -25.40 8.66 4.60
C LEU A 289 -25.47 10.16 4.95
N SER A 290 -24.82 11.01 4.15
CA SER A 290 -24.92 12.48 4.27
C SER A 290 -26.30 12.98 3.85
N ASP A 291 -26.83 12.49 2.72
CA ASP A 291 -28.17 12.88 2.22
C ASP A 291 -29.29 12.46 3.19
N LEU A 292 -29.12 11.33 3.89
CA LEU A 292 -30.02 10.86 4.95
C LEU A 292 -29.79 11.57 6.31
N LYS A 293 -28.89 12.58 6.38
CA LYS A 293 -28.53 13.32 7.60
C LYS A 293 -27.97 12.44 8.74
N ILE A 294 -27.50 11.25 8.43
CA ILE A 294 -26.81 10.35 9.37
C ILE A 294 -25.40 10.90 9.64
N ASN A 295 -24.74 11.42 8.62
CA ASN A 295 -23.49 12.17 8.76
C ASN A 295 -23.80 13.66 9.01
N LYS A 296 -23.46 14.14 10.22
CA LYS A 296 -23.71 15.53 10.66
C LYS A 296 -22.59 16.51 10.32
N THR A 297 -21.54 16.09 9.58
CA THR A 297 -20.40 16.96 9.26
C THR A 297 -20.71 18.01 8.18
N GLY A 298 -21.87 17.94 7.52
CA GLY A 298 -22.21 18.78 6.37
C GLY A 298 -21.42 18.48 5.10
N GLN A 299 -20.43 17.59 5.18
CA GLN A 299 -19.61 17.21 4.05
C GLN A 299 -20.20 16.01 3.29
N ARG A 300 -20.40 16.17 2.00
CA ARG A 300 -20.83 15.10 1.09
C ARG A 300 -19.62 14.49 0.41
N ILE A 301 -19.36 13.22 0.68
CA ILE A 301 -18.22 12.47 0.14
C ILE A 301 -18.73 11.40 -0.82
N LYS A 302 -18.28 11.42 -2.07
CA LYS A 302 -18.60 10.41 -3.08
C LYS A 302 -17.33 9.97 -3.78
N TYR A 303 -17.15 8.67 -3.93
CA TYR A 303 -16.07 8.13 -4.76
C TYR A 303 -16.54 6.86 -5.47
N GLN A 304 -15.89 6.57 -6.58
CA GLN A 304 -16.06 5.34 -7.33
C GLN A 304 -14.76 4.97 -8.00
N ASP A 305 -14.53 3.71 -8.18
CA ASP A 305 -13.34 3.19 -8.85
C ASP A 305 -13.61 1.93 -9.65
N LEU A 306 -12.73 1.73 -10.63
CA LEU A 306 -12.73 0.61 -11.54
C LEU A 306 -11.32 0.04 -11.64
N SER A 307 -11.22 -1.29 -11.58
CA SER A 307 -9.99 -2.02 -11.87
C SER A 307 -10.26 -3.19 -12.80
N PHE A 308 -9.36 -3.46 -13.73
CA PHE A 308 -9.49 -4.61 -14.63
C PHE A 308 -8.13 -5.15 -15.06
N LYS A 309 -8.11 -6.44 -15.42
CA LYS A 309 -6.98 -7.10 -16.09
C LYS A 309 -7.49 -8.12 -17.08
N LEU A 310 -7.00 -8.02 -18.32
CA LEU A 310 -7.20 -9.00 -19.38
C LEU A 310 -5.88 -9.69 -19.64
N ASN A 311 -5.88 -11.01 -19.68
CA ASN A 311 -4.66 -11.80 -19.84
C ASN A 311 -4.76 -12.67 -21.08
N PHE A 312 -3.74 -12.60 -21.95
CA PHE A 312 -3.68 -13.25 -23.24
C PHE A 312 -2.35 -14.00 -23.38
N PRO A 313 -2.24 -15.24 -22.87
CA PRO A 313 -1.08 -16.09 -23.16
C PRO A 313 -1.10 -16.51 -24.63
N THR A 314 0.08 -16.59 -25.22
CA THR A 314 0.29 -17.05 -26.60
C THR A 314 1.30 -18.20 -26.61
N GLU A 315 1.29 -19.03 -27.65
CA GLU A 315 2.18 -20.18 -27.72
C GLU A 315 3.66 -19.80 -27.88
N LYS A 316 3.99 -18.71 -28.61
CA LYS A 316 5.37 -18.36 -28.96
C LYS A 316 5.79 -16.94 -28.59
N ALA A 317 4.84 -16.03 -28.48
CA ALA A 317 5.13 -14.62 -28.24
C ALA A 317 4.98 -14.23 -26.74
N GLY A 318 4.93 -15.22 -25.85
CA GLY A 318 4.76 -14.98 -24.42
C GLY A 318 3.35 -14.54 -24.05
N THR A 319 3.21 -13.78 -22.96
CA THR A 319 1.92 -13.36 -22.41
C THR A 319 1.77 -11.85 -22.50
N PHE A 320 0.65 -11.42 -23.05
CA PHE A 320 0.20 -10.02 -23.05
C PHE A 320 -0.87 -9.82 -21.99
N SER A 321 -0.76 -8.74 -21.22
CA SER A 321 -1.77 -8.35 -20.23
C SER A 321 -2.13 -6.88 -20.41
N LEU A 322 -3.41 -6.59 -20.61
CA LEU A 322 -3.96 -5.23 -20.56
C LEU A 322 -4.60 -5.05 -19.18
N TRP A 323 -4.19 -4.01 -18.47
CA TRP A 323 -4.68 -3.74 -17.12
C TRP A 323 -4.99 -2.26 -16.93
N GLY A 324 -5.84 -1.96 -15.96
CA GLY A 324 -6.12 -0.59 -15.60
C GLY A 324 -6.72 -0.46 -14.21
N ILE A 325 -6.55 0.74 -13.65
CA ILE A 325 -7.13 1.18 -12.40
C ILE A 325 -7.47 2.66 -12.52
N GLY A 326 -8.62 3.08 -12.02
CA GLY A 326 -8.99 4.48 -12.01
C GLY A 326 -10.07 4.80 -11.00
N GLY A 327 -10.08 6.04 -10.50
CA GLY A 327 -11.04 6.55 -9.53
C GLY A 327 -11.51 7.95 -9.86
N ILE A 328 -12.72 8.24 -9.41
CA ILE A 328 -13.35 9.56 -9.47
C ILE A 328 -13.83 9.92 -8.07
N ASP A 329 -13.42 11.07 -7.59
CA ASP A 329 -13.75 11.59 -6.27
C ASP A 329 -14.48 12.91 -6.38
N ASN A 330 -15.45 13.10 -5.48
CA ASN A 330 -16.10 14.37 -5.30
C ASN A 330 -16.41 14.59 -3.82
N THR A 331 -16.03 15.75 -3.30
CA THR A 331 -16.48 16.21 -2.00
C THR A 331 -17.00 17.62 -2.09
N HIS A 332 -18.08 17.88 -1.41
CA HIS A 332 -18.73 19.19 -1.33
C HIS A 332 -19.06 19.52 0.13
N LYS A 333 -18.81 20.76 0.53
CA LYS A 333 -19.18 21.30 1.85
C LYS A 333 -19.65 22.72 1.68
N ASP A 334 -20.79 23.04 2.27
CA ASP A 334 -21.30 24.41 2.36
C ASP A 334 -20.80 25.10 3.65
N ALA A 335 -20.54 26.39 3.57
CA ALA A 335 -20.28 27.22 4.73
C ALA A 335 -21.55 27.34 5.60
N LEU A 336 -21.36 27.47 6.90
CA LEU A 336 -22.45 27.80 7.80
C LEU A 336 -22.79 29.29 7.64
N SER A 337 -24.06 29.58 7.34
CA SER A 337 -24.52 30.96 7.06
C SER A 337 -24.72 31.83 8.31
N VAL A 338 -24.75 31.22 9.51
CA VAL A 338 -24.97 31.90 10.78
C VAL A 338 -23.67 32.05 11.54
N PRO A 339 -23.11 33.27 11.72
CA PRO A 339 -21.84 33.49 12.41
C PRO A 339 -21.75 32.89 13.81
N ALA A 340 -22.86 32.87 14.55
CA ALA A 340 -22.91 32.29 15.90
C ALA A 340 -22.67 30.78 15.94
N ASP A 341 -22.82 30.09 14.81
CA ASP A 341 -22.59 28.65 14.70
C ASP A 341 -21.13 28.31 14.33
N TRP A 342 -20.33 29.32 13.94
CA TRP A 342 -18.93 29.08 13.56
C TRP A 342 -18.08 28.73 14.77
N LYS A 343 -17.29 27.66 14.62
CA LYS A 343 -16.28 27.30 15.60
C LYS A 343 -14.88 27.57 15.06
N THR A 344 -14.64 27.24 13.79
CA THR A 344 -13.33 27.36 13.14
C THR A 344 -13.49 27.92 11.73
N ASP A 345 -12.38 28.32 11.10
CA ASP A 345 -12.38 28.82 9.72
C ASP A 345 -13.04 27.87 8.72
N ILE A 346 -12.93 26.54 8.95
CA ILE A 346 -13.53 25.56 8.05
C ILE A 346 -15.07 25.64 8.01
N ASP A 347 -15.72 26.22 9.02
CA ASP A 347 -17.17 26.41 9.06
C ASP A 347 -17.63 27.56 8.15
N ARG A 348 -16.70 28.44 7.76
CA ARG A 348 -16.89 29.58 6.88
C ARG A 348 -16.60 29.32 5.43
N VAL A 349 -16.27 28.07 5.07
CA VAL A 349 -15.74 27.73 3.77
C VAL A 349 -16.74 26.91 2.96
N ASN A 350 -17.12 27.43 1.78
CA ASN A 350 -17.65 26.60 0.70
C ASN A 350 -16.48 25.89 0.03
N ASN A 351 -16.52 24.58 -0.02
CA ASN A 351 -15.48 23.78 -0.65
C ASN A 351 -16.08 22.79 -1.65
N ASN A 352 -15.56 22.80 -2.88
CA ASN A 352 -15.83 21.78 -3.87
C ASN A 352 -14.49 21.21 -4.34
N TRP A 353 -14.34 19.90 -4.25
CA TRP A 353 -13.13 19.21 -4.65
C TRP A 353 -13.47 17.98 -5.49
N GLU A 354 -12.91 17.92 -6.68
CA GLU A 354 -13.04 16.83 -7.62
C GLU A 354 -11.65 16.30 -7.97
N THR A 355 -11.48 15.00 -7.96
CA THR A 355 -10.25 14.32 -8.39
C THR A 355 -10.56 13.21 -9.35
N TYR A 356 -9.78 13.14 -10.41
CA TYR A 356 -9.75 12.03 -11.36
C TYR A 356 -8.34 11.47 -11.35
N VAL A 357 -8.21 10.17 -11.12
CA VAL A 357 -6.93 9.47 -11.14
C VAL A 357 -7.07 8.16 -11.89
N GLY A 358 -6.07 7.80 -12.68
CA GLY A 358 -6.11 6.51 -13.36
C GLY A 358 -4.81 6.16 -14.05
N THR A 359 -4.68 4.87 -14.29
CA THR A 359 -3.59 4.29 -15.08
C THR A 359 -4.12 3.14 -15.91
N VAL A 360 -3.71 3.10 -17.17
CA VAL A 360 -3.91 1.95 -18.06
C VAL A 360 -2.55 1.51 -18.60
N GLY A 361 -2.31 0.20 -18.64
CA GLY A 361 -1.03 -0.33 -19.08
C GLY A 361 -1.15 -1.64 -19.85
N LEU A 362 -0.26 -1.81 -20.81
CA LEU A 362 0.01 -3.05 -21.50
C LEU A 362 1.32 -3.63 -20.97
N ARG A 363 1.31 -4.88 -20.55
CA ARG A 363 2.45 -5.64 -20.10
C ARG A 363 2.69 -6.81 -21.05
N HIS A 364 3.92 -6.99 -21.45
CA HIS A 364 4.36 -8.14 -22.23
C HIS A 364 5.44 -8.89 -21.45
N GLN A 365 5.33 -10.20 -21.36
CA GLN A 365 6.28 -11.10 -20.69
C GLN A 365 6.61 -12.25 -21.61
N ILE A 366 7.90 -12.54 -21.76
CA ILE A 366 8.38 -13.65 -22.58
C ILE A 366 9.64 -14.27 -21.99
N THR A 367 9.65 -15.58 -21.90
CA THR A 367 10.87 -16.37 -21.65
C THR A 367 11.62 -16.52 -22.98
N ALA A 368 12.86 -16.05 -23.03
CA ALA A 368 13.70 -16.06 -24.23
C ALA A 368 14.82 -17.10 -24.07
N GLY A 369 14.54 -18.35 -24.48
CA GLY A 369 15.36 -19.51 -24.15
C GLY A 369 15.33 -19.84 -22.66
N GLU A 370 16.09 -20.84 -22.23
CA GLU A 370 16.07 -21.41 -20.86
C GLU A 370 16.60 -20.46 -19.75
N ARG A 371 17.26 -19.35 -20.12
CA ARG A 371 18.02 -18.52 -19.17
C ARG A 371 17.59 -17.07 -19.10
N SER A 372 16.67 -16.64 -19.95
CA SER A 372 16.34 -15.21 -20.06
C SER A 372 14.85 -14.98 -19.95
N PHE A 373 14.47 -13.97 -19.20
CA PHE A 373 13.11 -13.46 -19.08
C PHE A 373 13.08 -11.99 -19.42
N VAL A 374 12.23 -11.60 -20.35
CA VAL A 374 12.03 -10.22 -20.76
C VAL A 374 10.64 -9.76 -20.35
N GLU A 375 10.58 -8.61 -19.74
CA GLU A 375 9.34 -7.95 -19.35
C GLU A 375 9.33 -6.52 -19.89
N SER A 376 8.25 -6.16 -20.60
CA SER A 376 8.09 -4.82 -21.18
C SER A 376 6.72 -4.23 -20.85
N HIS A 377 6.68 -2.91 -20.64
CA HIS A 377 5.50 -2.18 -20.25
C HIS A 377 5.33 -0.93 -21.11
N LEU A 378 4.10 -0.67 -21.52
CA LEU A 378 3.66 0.62 -22.04
C LEU A 378 2.45 1.05 -21.19
N ALA A 379 2.53 2.21 -20.54
CA ALA A 379 1.45 2.67 -19.68
C ALA A 379 1.23 4.17 -19.80
N PHE A 380 -0.02 4.58 -19.62
CA PHE A 380 -0.40 5.98 -19.45
C PHE A 380 -1.09 6.16 -18.10
N SER A 381 -0.59 7.10 -17.31
CA SER A 381 -1.16 7.50 -16.02
C SER A 381 -1.60 8.95 -16.08
N GLY A 382 -2.68 9.30 -15.38
CA GLY A 382 -3.14 10.68 -15.30
C GLY A 382 -3.79 11.03 -13.97
N THR A 383 -3.66 12.30 -13.58
CA THR A 383 -4.42 12.92 -12.47
C THR A 383 -4.98 14.27 -12.91
N ASP A 384 -6.20 14.62 -12.46
CA ASP A 384 -6.81 15.94 -12.62
C ASP A 384 -7.47 16.33 -11.29
N ASP A 385 -6.82 17.20 -10.53
CA ASP A 385 -7.30 17.73 -9.26
C ASP A 385 -7.90 19.12 -9.50
N ARG A 386 -9.14 19.33 -9.06
CA ARG A 386 -9.89 20.59 -9.15
C ARG A 386 -10.44 20.95 -7.80
N ILE A 387 -9.94 22.04 -7.23
CA ILE A 387 -10.38 22.54 -5.94
C ILE A 387 -10.86 23.98 -6.10
N SER A 388 -12.07 24.24 -5.63
CA SER A 388 -12.66 25.56 -5.58
C SER A 388 -13.16 25.83 -4.18
N THR A 389 -12.57 26.83 -3.52
CA THR A 389 -12.90 27.20 -2.15
C THR A 389 -13.24 28.68 -2.10
N ASP A 390 -14.35 29.02 -1.45
CA ASP A 390 -14.77 30.39 -1.16
C ASP A 390 -14.91 30.58 0.35
N TYR A 391 -14.39 31.67 0.87
CA TYR A 391 -14.41 32.03 2.27
C TYR A 391 -15.44 33.11 2.56
N LEU A 392 -16.30 32.90 3.55
CA LEU A 392 -17.38 33.81 3.94
C LEU A 392 -16.88 34.92 4.88
N SER A 393 -17.22 36.16 4.58
CA SER A 393 -16.88 37.33 5.41
C SER A 393 -17.37 37.24 6.85
N ASP A 394 -16.80 38.05 7.76
CA ASP A 394 -17.12 38.01 9.19
C ASP A 394 -18.61 38.31 9.48
N ASP A 395 -19.25 39.07 8.62
CA ASP A 395 -20.69 39.41 8.71
C ASP A 395 -21.60 38.45 7.93
N ALA A 396 -21.05 37.40 7.40
CA ALA A 396 -21.70 36.37 6.55
C ALA A 396 -22.43 36.96 5.32
N SER A 397 -21.97 38.08 4.79
CA SER A 397 -22.64 38.79 3.68
C SER A 397 -22.02 38.51 2.30
N VAL A 398 -20.70 38.22 2.24
CA VAL A 398 -19.94 38.11 0.98
C VAL A 398 -19.00 36.92 0.99
N PHE A 399 -19.01 36.18 -0.10
CA PHE A 399 -17.98 35.16 -0.39
C PHE A 399 -16.82 35.77 -1.15
N SER A 400 -15.60 35.50 -0.70
CA SER A 400 -14.35 35.83 -1.38
C SER A 400 -13.63 34.56 -1.82
N PRO A 401 -12.97 34.54 -2.98
CA PRO A 401 -12.21 33.35 -3.39
C PRO A 401 -11.05 33.11 -2.40
N ASP A 402 -10.97 31.88 -1.88
CA ASP A 402 -9.85 31.40 -1.10
C ASP A 402 -8.90 30.58 -1.94
N SER A 403 -9.40 29.63 -2.73
CA SER A 403 -8.56 28.87 -3.67
C SER A 403 -9.27 28.49 -4.95
N ARG A 404 -8.50 28.49 -6.04
CA ARG A 404 -8.87 27.98 -7.36
C ARG A 404 -7.68 27.19 -7.88
N LEU A 405 -7.74 25.88 -7.70
CA LEU A 405 -6.63 25.00 -7.98
C LEU A 405 -7.05 24.01 -9.07
N LYS A 406 -6.36 24.02 -10.20
CA LYS A 406 -6.47 23.02 -11.25
C LYS A 406 -5.07 22.48 -11.54
N LYS A 407 -4.84 21.22 -11.16
CA LYS A 407 -3.57 20.52 -11.32
C LYS A 407 -3.80 19.27 -12.15
N GLN A 408 -3.25 19.25 -13.35
CA GLN A 408 -3.34 18.12 -14.27
C GLN A 408 -1.93 17.56 -14.53
N ASN A 409 -1.75 16.26 -14.32
CA ASN A 409 -0.56 15.52 -14.69
C ASN A 409 -0.91 14.38 -15.62
N GLY A 410 -0.01 14.09 -16.55
CA GLY A 410 -0.04 12.92 -17.42
C GLY A 410 1.35 12.29 -17.48
N THR A 411 1.46 10.99 -17.52
CA THR A 411 2.74 10.28 -17.66
C THR A 411 2.60 9.15 -18.65
N LEU A 412 3.36 9.21 -19.74
CA LEU A 412 3.54 8.08 -20.64
C LEU A 412 4.82 7.35 -20.25
N THR A 413 4.71 6.09 -19.89
CA THR A 413 5.82 5.24 -19.45
C THR A 413 6.09 4.13 -20.45
N LEU A 414 7.34 4.00 -20.86
CA LEU A 414 7.88 2.85 -21.56
C LEU A 414 8.98 2.25 -20.70
N ALA A 415 8.85 0.98 -20.34
CA ALA A 415 9.84 0.27 -19.53
C ALA A 415 10.11 -1.12 -20.09
N THR A 416 11.35 -1.56 -20.02
CA THR A 416 11.75 -2.93 -20.36
C THR A 416 12.82 -3.40 -19.41
N SER A 417 12.79 -4.68 -19.08
CA SER A 417 13.81 -5.34 -18.27
C SER A 417 14.13 -6.74 -18.80
N LEU A 418 15.38 -7.12 -18.64
CA LEU A 418 15.91 -8.45 -18.91
C LEU A 418 16.45 -9.05 -17.62
N THR A 419 15.94 -10.19 -17.22
CA THR A 419 16.53 -11.05 -16.20
C THR A 419 17.25 -12.18 -16.92
N HIS A 420 18.55 -12.34 -16.68
CA HIS A 420 19.37 -13.36 -17.33
C HIS A 420 20.14 -14.16 -16.29
N LYS A 421 19.98 -15.47 -16.33
CA LYS A 421 20.69 -16.44 -15.50
C LYS A 421 22.06 -16.74 -16.10
N LEU A 422 23.09 -16.09 -15.57
CA LEU A 422 24.48 -16.31 -16.02
C LEU A 422 24.98 -17.70 -15.63
N SER A 423 24.58 -18.18 -14.46
CA SER A 423 24.85 -19.50 -13.93
C SER A 423 23.83 -19.85 -12.83
N PRO A 424 23.78 -21.07 -12.29
CA PRO A 424 22.95 -21.40 -11.12
C PRO A 424 23.21 -20.50 -9.91
N LEU A 425 24.42 -19.92 -9.80
CA LEU A 425 24.83 -19.04 -8.70
C LEU A 425 24.65 -17.54 -9.01
N ALA A 426 24.48 -17.15 -10.29
CA ALA A 426 24.53 -15.76 -10.73
C ALA A 426 23.33 -15.38 -11.61
N THR A 427 22.59 -14.35 -11.20
CA THR A 427 21.49 -13.76 -11.97
C THR A 427 21.73 -12.27 -12.18
N LEU A 428 21.73 -11.84 -13.43
CA LEU A 428 21.82 -10.43 -13.84
C LEU A 428 20.41 -9.93 -14.18
N LYS A 429 20.06 -8.75 -13.66
CA LYS A 429 18.85 -8.02 -14.07
C LYS A 429 19.25 -6.63 -14.55
N VAL A 430 18.86 -6.28 -15.77
CA VAL A 430 19.07 -4.95 -16.34
C VAL A 430 17.73 -4.39 -16.81
N GLY A 431 17.59 -3.08 -16.77
CA GLY A 431 16.36 -2.46 -17.24
C GLY A 431 16.52 -0.99 -17.56
N LEU A 432 15.59 -0.53 -18.40
CA LEU A 432 15.46 0.86 -18.83
C LEU A 432 14.01 1.28 -18.69
N THR A 433 13.80 2.50 -18.16
CA THR A 433 12.49 3.13 -18.05
C THR A 433 12.59 4.55 -18.59
N SER A 434 11.70 4.94 -19.50
CA SER A 434 11.55 6.29 -20.00
C SER A 434 10.15 6.78 -19.71
N LYS A 435 10.03 7.95 -19.07
CA LYS A 435 8.76 8.58 -18.74
C LYS A 435 8.70 9.95 -19.40
N GLN A 436 7.67 10.19 -20.19
CA GLN A 436 7.32 11.52 -20.67
C GLN A 436 6.24 12.07 -19.74
N LEU A 437 6.57 13.15 -19.01
CA LEU A 437 5.73 13.81 -18.02
C LEU A 437 5.07 15.03 -18.67
N PHE A 438 3.75 15.12 -18.59
CA PHE A 438 2.95 16.24 -19.05
C PHE A 438 2.33 16.93 -17.85
N TYR A 439 2.27 18.26 -17.86
CA TYR A 439 1.64 19.02 -16.79
C TYR A 439 0.87 20.22 -17.31
N LYS A 440 -0.21 20.57 -16.61
CA LYS A 440 -0.96 21.79 -16.82
C LYS A 440 -1.53 22.26 -15.48
N TYR A 441 -1.03 23.38 -15.01
CA TYR A 441 -1.34 23.95 -13.70
C TYR A 441 -1.93 25.34 -13.82
N ASN A 442 -2.99 25.60 -13.08
CA ASN A 442 -3.54 26.91 -12.83
C ASN A 442 -3.94 26.97 -11.36
N LEU A 443 -3.02 27.48 -10.53
CA LEU A 443 -3.14 27.46 -9.08
C LEU A 443 -3.12 28.89 -8.56
N SER A 444 -4.20 29.30 -7.85
CA SER A 444 -4.31 30.57 -7.14
C SER A 444 -4.92 30.29 -5.79
N ALA A 445 -4.36 30.89 -4.74
CA ALA A 445 -4.90 30.72 -3.37
C ALA A 445 -4.60 31.95 -2.50
N ALA A 446 -5.44 32.15 -1.50
CA ALA A 446 -5.17 33.00 -0.37
C ALA A 446 -4.29 32.26 0.65
N GLN A 447 -3.54 33.00 1.44
CA GLN A 447 -2.75 32.43 2.52
C GLN A 447 -3.59 32.43 3.82
N ASP A 448 -3.73 31.26 4.45
CA ASP A 448 -4.40 31.08 5.75
C ASP A 448 -5.80 31.74 5.81
N TYR A 449 -6.62 31.57 4.77
CA TYR A 449 -7.98 32.15 4.65
C TYR A 449 -8.01 33.68 4.71
N VAL A 450 -6.95 34.38 4.36
CA VAL A 450 -6.87 35.84 4.30
C VAL A 450 -7.14 36.33 2.86
N PRO A 451 -8.36 36.79 2.50
CA PRO A 451 -8.73 37.11 1.12
C PRO A 451 -7.80 38.12 0.43
N SER A 452 -7.26 39.08 1.18
CA SER A 452 -6.32 40.08 0.64
C SER A 452 -4.99 39.50 0.17
N THR A 453 -4.66 38.27 0.55
CA THR A 453 -3.46 37.55 0.14
C THR A 453 -3.71 36.62 -1.07
N TYR A 454 -4.91 36.63 -1.65
CA TYR A 454 -5.24 35.82 -2.80
C TYR A 454 -4.35 36.17 -3.99
N ALA A 455 -3.55 35.22 -4.43
CA ALA A 455 -2.57 35.41 -5.49
C ALA A 455 -2.42 34.18 -6.36
N ARG A 456 -1.94 34.37 -7.57
CA ARG A 456 -1.54 33.31 -8.46
C ARG A 456 -0.23 32.69 -7.96
N ILE A 457 -0.23 31.35 -7.78
CA ILE A 457 0.92 30.55 -7.38
C ILE A 457 1.62 29.98 -8.61
N VAL A 458 0.84 29.44 -9.56
CA VAL A 458 1.36 28.81 -10.78
C VAL A 458 0.36 29.00 -11.91
N ASN A 459 0.88 29.35 -13.10
CA ASN A 459 0.13 29.23 -14.35
C ASN A 459 1.09 28.71 -15.42
N SER A 460 1.19 27.41 -15.58
CA SER A 460 2.19 26.78 -16.45
C SER A 460 1.67 25.51 -17.07
N ALA A 461 2.06 25.25 -18.31
CA ALA A 461 1.79 23.97 -18.98
C ALA A 461 3.01 23.58 -19.82
N GLY A 462 3.27 22.28 -19.92
CA GLY A 462 4.41 21.78 -20.67
C GLY A 462 4.63 20.29 -20.47
N SER A 463 5.84 19.89 -20.82
CA SER A 463 6.28 18.50 -20.61
C SER A 463 7.76 18.42 -20.30
N THR A 464 8.16 17.34 -19.66
CA THR A 464 9.56 17.00 -19.39
C THR A 464 9.71 15.49 -19.40
N ASN A 465 10.95 15.01 -19.35
CA ASN A 465 11.23 13.58 -19.32
C ASN A 465 11.98 13.17 -18.04
N LEU A 466 11.77 11.92 -17.66
CA LEU A 466 12.53 11.25 -16.61
C LEU A 466 12.97 9.90 -17.18
N THR A 467 14.28 9.65 -17.19
CA THR A 467 14.86 8.44 -17.76
C THR A 467 15.72 7.73 -16.71
N GLU A 468 15.53 6.45 -16.58
CA GLU A 468 16.15 5.62 -15.55
C GLU A 468 16.69 4.34 -16.19
N GLY A 469 17.96 4.03 -15.92
CA GLY A 469 18.57 2.77 -16.31
C GLY A 469 19.20 2.08 -15.12
N TYR A 470 19.15 0.76 -15.04
CA TYR A 470 19.78 0.02 -13.95
C TYR A 470 20.38 -1.31 -14.41
N ALA A 471 21.40 -1.76 -13.68
CA ALA A 471 21.96 -3.10 -13.75
C ALA A 471 22.19 -3.62 -12.34
N GLN A 472 21.83 -4.88 -12.09
CA GLN A 472 21.92 -5.50 -10.78
C GLN A 472 22.33 -6.97 -10.92
N LEU A 473 23.33 -7.38 -10.15
CA LEU A 473 23.82 -8.75 -10.09
C LEU A 473 23.52 -9.34 -8.70
N LYS A 474 22.83 -10.45 -8.70
CA LYS A 474 22.66 -11.33 -7.55
C LYS A 474 23.63 -12.50 -7.69
N TYR A 475 24.44 -12.72 -6.67
CA TYR A 475 25.47 -13.75 -6.69
C TYR A 475 25.51 -14.56 -5.39
N GLN A 476 25.39 -15.87 -5.50
CA GLN A 476 25.52 -16.79 -4.37
C GLN A 476 27.01 -17.08 -4.12
N LEU A 477 27.61 -16.37 -3.16
CA LEU A 477 29.03 -16.48 -2.80
C LEU A 477 29.37 -17.83 -2.16
N SER A 478 28.45 -18.36 -1.37
CA SER A 478 28.50 -19.69 -0.76
C SER A 478 27.08 -20.17 -0.48
N PRO A 479 26.83 -21.43 -0.12
CA PRO A 479 25.47 -21.88 0.26
C PRO A 479 24.82 -21.04 1.37
N ALA A 480 25.63 -20.39 2.20
CA ALA A 480 25.16 -19.56 3.32
C ALA A 480 25.17 -18.05 3.01
N LEU A 481 25.89 -17.57 1.98
CA LEU A 481 26.10 -16.14 1.76
C LEU A 481 25.68 -15.71 0.35
N LEU A 482 24.68 -14.84 0.31
CA LEU A 482 24.15 -14.22 -0.90
C LEU A 482 24.56 -12.74 -0.95
N ALA A 483 25.11 -12.29 -2.07
CA ALA A 483 25.39 -10.88 -2.35
C ALA A 483 24.50 -10.34 -3.46
N ASN A 484 24.15 -9.08 -3.37
CA ASN A 484 23.43 -8.35 -4.40
C ASN A 484 24.10 -6.97 -4.55
N VAL A 485 24.53 -6.64 -5.77
CA VAL A 485 25.12 -5.34 -6.09
C VAL A 485 24.45 -4.75 -7.30
N GLY A 486 24.22 -3.45 -7.30
CA GLY A 486 23.53 -2.78 -8.40
C GLY A 486 23.95 -1.33 -8.57
N LEU A 487 23.76 -0.85 -9.77
CA LEU A 487 23.92 0.55 -10.15
C LEU A 487 22.66 1.01 -10.86
N ARG A 488 22.25 2.25 -10.61
CA ARG A 488 21.16 2.93 -11.29
C ARG A 488 21.60 4.32 -11.70
N ALA A 489 21.18 4.75 -12.87
CA ALA A 489 21.27 6.14 -13.34
C ALA A 489 19.85 6.70 -13.42
N HIS A 490 19.64 7.89 -12.86
CA HIS A 490 18.35 8.60 -12.83
C HIS A 490 18.57 10.01 -13.39
N TYR A 491 18.03 10.28 -14.57
CA TYR A 491 18.11 11.57 -15.24
C TYR A 491 16.75 12.25 -15.27
N PHE A 492 16.69 13.49 -14.75
CA PHE A 492 15.49 14.33 -14.78
C PHE A 492 15.69 15.52 -15.73
N GLY A 493 14.96 15.55 -16.82
CA GLY A 493 15.16 16.49 -17.92
C GLY A 493 14.80 17.93 -17.61
N LEU A 494 13.89 18.20 -16.63
CA LEU A 494 13.48 19.56 -16.28
C LEU A 494 14.62 20.38 -15.69
N SER A 495 15.30 19.85 -14.67
CA SER A 495 16.48 20.47 -14.04
C SER A 495 17.80 19.99 -14.63
N LYS A 496 17.80 19.07 -15.62
CA LYS A 496 18.98 18.44 -16.24
C LYS A 496 19.87 17.72 -15.24
N GLU A 497 19.32 17.26 -14.13
CA GLU A 497 20.06 16.57 -13.08
C GLU A 497 20.21 15.09 -13.37
N LEU A 498 21.40 14.56 -13.10
CA LEU A 498 21.75 13.14 -13.17
C LEU A 498 22.18 12.65 -11.80
N SER A 499 21.48 11.67 -11.24
CA SER A 499 21.92 10.96 -10.04
C SER A 499 22.39 9.55 -10.41
N LEU A 500 23.60 9.22 -9.93
CA LEU A 500 24.12 7.83 -9.97
C LEU A 500 23.91 7.21 -8.61
N GLU A 501 23.27 6.06 -8.58
CA GLU A 501 22.79 5.42 -7.37
C GLU A 501 23.39 4.01 -7.26
N SER A 502 24.17 3.77 -6.21
CA SER A 502 24.72 2.46 -5.88
C SER A 502 23.82 1.71 -4.90
N ARG A 503 23.76 0.40 -5.06
CA ARG A 503 23.01 -0.54 -4.23
C ARG A 503 23.91 -1.70 -3.84
N ALA A 504 23.81 -2.12 -2.57
CA ALA A 504 24.48 -3.32 -2.10
C ALA A 504 23.63 -4.02 -1.05
N GLY A 505 23.61 -5.35 -1.10
CA GLY A 505 22.91 -6.17 -0.14
C GLY A 505 23.67 -7.45 0.13
N LEU A 506 23.70 -7.88 1.38
CA LEU A 506 24.22 -9.16 1.82
C LEU A 506 23.18 -9.88 2.65
N ALA A 507 23.00 -11.16 2.42
CA ALA A 507 22.18 -12.03 3.27
C ALA A 507 23.01 -13.25 3.66
N TRP A 508 23.19 -13.43 4.96
CA TRP A 508 24.03 -14.48 5.53
C TRP A 508 23.18 -15.40 6.42
N LYS A 509 23.01 -16.64 5.97
CA LYS A 509 22.36 -17.70 6.72
C LYS A 509 23.40 -18.28 7.72
N LEU A 510 23.30 -17.88 8.99
CA LEU A 510 24.18 -18.38 10.05
C LEU A 510 23.86 -19.82 10.43
N SER A 511 22.57 -20.17 10.39
CA SER A 511 22.03 -21.51 10.57
C SER A 511 20.64 -21.60 9.92
N ASP A 512 19.95 -22.72 10.04
CA ASP A 512 18.59 -22.87 9.51
C ASP A 512 17.58 -21.93 10.21
N LYS A 513 17.88 -21.50 11.43
CA LYS A 513 17.02 -20.62 12.24
C LYS A 513 17.48 -19.19 12.34
N HIS A 514 18.72 -18.87 11.99
CA HIS A 514 19.31 -17.55 12.18
C HIS A 514 19.87 -16.99 10.87
N SER A 515 19.53 -15.77 10.54
CA SER A 515 20.13 -15.04 9.42
C SER A 515 20.43 -13.59 9.77
N LEU A 516 21.50 -13.08 9.17
CA LEU A 516 21.87 -11.66 9.18
C LEU A 516 21.69 -11.11 7.77
N SER A 517 21.30 -9.86 7.67
CA SER A 517 21.23 -9.15 6.40
C SER A 517 21.77 -7.74 6.55
N PHE A 518 22.41 -7.26 5.50
CA PHE A 518 22.87 -5.89 5.39
C PHE A 518 22.39 -5.31 4.06
N GLY A 519 21.93 -4.08 4.09
CA GLY A 519 21.50 -3.34 2.91
C GLY A 519 22.04 -1.93 2.92
N TYR A 520 22.54 -1.50 1.76
CA TYR A 520 22.91 -0.14 1.47
C TYR A 520 22.26 0.32 0.17
N GLY A 521 21.80 1.57 0.12
CA GLY A 521 21.33 2.20 -1.11
C GLY A 521 21.46 3.70 -1.09
N LYS A 522 21.98 4.27 -2.19
CA LYS A 522 21.78 5.67 -2.53
C LYS A 522 20.49 5.79 -3.33
N HIS A 523 19.61 6.72 -3.00
CA HIS A 523 18.30 6.92 -3.60
C HIS A 523 18.12 8.37 -3.99
N SER A 524 17.33 8.64 -5.05
CA SER A 524 16.97 10.00 -5.45
C SER A 524 15.51 10.08 -5.90
N GLN A 525 14.93 11.29 -5.77
CA GLN A 525 13.57 11.60 -6.14
C GLN A 525 13.44 13.07 -6.55
N PRO A 526 12.78 13.44 -7.67
CA PRO A 526 12.34 14.80 -7.92
C PRO A 526 11.19 15.19 -6.99
N GLU A 527 11.00 16.47 -6.76
CA GLU A 527 9.81 16.98 -6.09
C GLU A 527 8.58 16.88 -7.02
N ASP A 528 7.40 17.11 -6.46
CA ASP A 528 6.18 17.24 -7.27
C ASP A 528 6.35 18.36 -8.31
N LEU A 529 5.97 18.12 -9.56
CA LEU A 529 6.24 19.05 -10.69
C LEU A 529 5.71 20.46 -10.46
N ASN A 530 4.61 20.64 -9.71
CA ASN A 530 4.12 21.98 -9.40
C ASN A 530 5.09 22.80 -8.55
N VAL A 531 5.96 22.18 -7.77
CA VAL A 531 6.99 22.85 -6.95
C VAL A 531 7.99 23.58 -7.85
N TYR A 532 8.38 22.96 -8.97
CA TYR A 532 9.30 23.57 -9.95
C TYR A 532 8.69 24.76 -10.69
N MET A 533 7.35 24.79 -10.79
CA MET A 533 6.62 25.80 -11.58
C MET A 533 6.10 26.96 -10.74
N ILE A 534 6.45 27.04 -9.45
CA ILE A 534 6.02 28.12 -8.56
C ILE A 534 6.55 29.46 -9.07
N GLU A 535 5.65 30.45 -9.12
CA GLU A 535 5.94 31.81 -9.54
C GLU A 535 5.96 32.73 -8.31
N VAL A 536 7.03 33.51 -8.17
CA VAL A 536 7.15 34.64 -7.23
C VAL A 536 7.34 35.92 -8.06
N GLY A 537 6.44 36.87 -7.93
CA GLY A 537 6.46 38.06 -8.75
C GLY A 537 6.30 37.79 -10.25
N GLY A 538 5.68 36.71 -10.65
CA GLY A 538 5.48 36.29 -12.05
C GLY A 538 6.68 35.59 -12.69
N VAL A 539 7.72 35.28 -11.91
CA VAL A 539 8.91 34.53 -12.34
C VAL A 539 8.93 33.14 -11.70
N ALA A 540 9.14 32.10 -12.50
CA ALA A 540 9.29 30.75 -12.00
C ALA A 540 10.65 30.60 -11.31
N VAL A 541 10.66 30.42 -9.97
CA VAL A 541 11.85 30.53 -9.13
C VAL A 541 12.53 29.20 -8.80
N ASN A 542 11.84 28.06 -9.01
CA ASN A 542 12.27 26.75 -8.51
C ASN A 542 12.67 25.75 -9.62
N LYS A 543 12.84 26.20 -10.88
CA LYS A 543 13.08 25.29 -12.02
C LYS A 543 14.38 24.48 -11.92
N ASP A 544 15.39 25.02 -11.25
CA ASP A 544 16.73 24.45 -11.16
C ASP A 544 16.93 23.62 -9.88
N LEU A 545 15.84 23.29 -9.15
CA LEU A 545 15.94 22.44 -7.98
C LEU A 545 16.46 21.05 -8.37
N LYS A 546 17.44 20.60 -7.59
CA LYS A 546 18.08 19.29 -7.74
C LYS A 546 17.18 18.19 -7.24
N LEU A 547 17.52 16.94 -7.59
CA LEU A 547 16.92 15.77 -6.98
C LEU A 547 17.19 15.75 -5.49
N SER A 548 16.16 15.48 -4.69
CA SER A 548 16.30 15.12 -3.29
C SER A 548 16.93 13.73 -3.20
N GLU A 549 17.95 13.55 -2.33
CA GLU A 549 18.74 12.33 -2.27
C GLU A 549 18.82 11.77 -0.85
N ALA A 550 19.02 10.44 -0.73
CA ALA A 550 19.18 9.75 0.54
C ALA A 550 20.18 8.59 0.46
N HIS A 551 20.96 8.37 1.52
CA HIS A 551 21.65 7.12 1.81
C HIS A 551 20.84 6.32 2.81
N HIS A 552 20.60 5.04 2.54
CA HIS A 552 20.00 4.10 3.48
C HIS A 552 21.02 3.03 3.86
N PHE A 553 21.16 2.77 5.16
CA PHE A 553 21.90 1.67 5.73
C PHE A 553 20.95 0.88 6.62
N VAL A 554 20.90 -0.42 6.44
CA VAL A 554 20.03 -1.32 7.24
C VAL A 554 20.81 -2.56 7.61
N LEU A 555 20.75 -2.94 8.89
CA LEU A 555 21.24 -4.20 9.42
C LEU A 555 20.05 -4.97 9.97
N GLY A 556 19.79 -6.16 9.45
CA GLY A 556 18.68 -7.02 9.83
C GLY A 556 19.17 -8.30 10.49
N TYR A 557 18.48 -8.73 11.53
CA TYR A 557 18.61 -10.05 12.15
C TYR A 557 17.26 -10.75 12.17
N ASP A 558 17.25 -11.99 11.75
CA ASP A 558 16.05 -12.80 11.62
C ASP A 558 16.25 -14.13 12.35
N TRP A 559 15.31 -14.48 13.22
CA TRP A 559 15.35 -15.68 14.03
C TRP A 559 14.02 -16.42 13.99
N MET A 560 14.04 -17.64 13.45
CA MET A 560 12.93 -18.58 13.53
C MET A 560 12.99 -19.31 14.86
N LEU A 561 12.25 -18.82 15.87
CA LEU A 561 12.19 -19.43 17.20
C LEU A 561 11.58 -20.84 17.13
N THR A 562 10.50 -20.96 16.31
CA THR A 562 9.87 -22.23 15.95
C THR A 562 9.44 -22.16 14.48
N ASP A 563 8.93 -23.23 13.90
CA ASP A 563 8.45 -23.25 12.52
C ASP A 563 7.31 -22.24 12.24
N LYS A 564 6.60 -21.82 13.31
CA LYS A 564 5.48 -20.88 13.21
C LYS A 564 5.75 -19.53 13.91
N LEU A 565 6.87 -19.36 14.59
CA LEU A 565 7.19 -18.16 15.38
C LEU A 565 8.52 -17.56 14.94
N ARG A 566 8.47 -16.32 14.49
CA ARG A 566 9.60 -15.55 14.00
C ARG A 566 9.83 -14.30 14.84
N PHE A 567 11.09 -14.00 15.10
CA PHE A 567 11.54 -12.71 15.60
C PHE A 567 12.43 -12.04 14.55
N LYS A 568 12.18 -10.75 14.27
CA LYS A 568 13.01 -9.94 13.37
C LYS A 568 13.36 -8.62 14.06
N ALA A 569 14.62 -8.21 13.95
CA ALA A 569 15.11 -6.91 14.39
C ALA A 569 15.85 -6.23 13.21
N GLU A 570 15.56 -4.96 12.97
CA GLU A 570 16.28 -4.13 12.00
C GLU A 570 16.76 -2.85 12.65
N ALA A 571 18.06 -2.57 12.58
CA ALA A 571 18.63 -1.27 12.90
C ALA A 571 18.90 -0.51 11.59
N TYR A 572 18.56 0.76 11.55
CA TYR A 572 18.74 1.55 10.33
C TYR A 572 19.26 2.95 10.60
N TYR A 573 19.95 3.50 9.59
CA TYR A 573 20.35 4.88 9.49
C TYR A 573 20.08 5.39 8.07
N GLN A 574 19.41 6.55 7.96
CA GLN A 574 19.14 7.22 6.69
C GLN A 574 19.66 8.65 6.79
N TYR A 575 20.41 9.09 5.79
CA TYR A 575 20.91 10.45 5.66
C TYR A 575 20.37 11.04 4.37
N LEU A 576 19.64 12.16 4.50
CA LEU A 576 18.99 12.85 3.39
C LEU A 576 19.70 14.18 3.13
N TRP A 577 19.80 14.58 1.86
CA TRP A 577 20.37 15.85 1.47
C TRP A 577 19.76 16.36 0.15
N ASN A 578 20.13 17.58 -0.26
CA ASN A 578 19.55 18.27 -1.41
C ASN A 578 18.03 18.47 -1.33
N ILE A 579 17.44 18.37 -0.13
CA ILE A 579 16.00 18.62 0.02
C ILE A 579 15.76 20.13 -0.06
N PRO A 580 14.73 20.58 -0.84
CA PRO A 580 14.44 21.99 -0.94
C PRO A 580 13.97 22.60 0.38
N GLY A 581 14.49 23.79 0.68
CA GLY A 581 14.14 24.62 1.83
C GLY A 581 14.26 26.10 1.49
N GLU A 582 13.65 26.95 2.29
CA GLU A 582 13.74 28.39 2.16
C GLU A 582 15.04 28.89 2.81
N GLU A 583 15.75 29.79 2.13
CA GLU A 583 17.04 30.28 2.59
C GLU A 583 16.91 31.08 3.91
N GLY A 584 17.79 30.82 4.87
CA GLY A 584 17.82 31.51 6.16
C GLY A 584 16.66 31.17 7.12
N THR A 585 15.80 30.23 6.79
CA THR A 585 14.63 29.87 7.61
C THR A 585 14.63 28.40 8.04
N SER A 586 13.68 28.02 8.92
CA SER A 586 13.41 26.64 9.33
C SER A 586 12.57 25.86 8.31
N TYR A 587 12.02 26.54 7.29
CA TYR A 587 11.11 25.94 6.34
C TYR A 587 11.81 24.96 5.38
N SER A 588 11.23 23.75 5.24
CA SER A 588 11.73 22.72 4.33
C SER A 588 10.63 21.79 3.86
N LEU A 589 10.75 21.32 2.62
CA LEU A 589 9.82 20.33 2.04
C LEU A 589 9.86 18.97 2.74
N ILE A 590 10.87 18.68 3.56
CA ILE A 590 10.92 17.47 4.39
C ILE A 590 9.72 17.35 5.33
N ASN A 591 9.10 18.49 5.68
CA ASN A 591 7.92 18.59 6.55
C ASN A 591 6.65 18.96 5.80
N LEU A 592 6.67 18.97 4.46
CA LEU A 592 5.56 19.43 3.66
C LEU A 592 4.31 18.55 3.84
N ARG A 593 3.17 19.17 4.05
CA ARG A 593 1.85 18.50 4.06
C ARG A 593 1.08 18.70 2.76
N ARG A 594 1.12 19.90 2.19
CA ARG A 594 0.28 20.30 1.05
C ARG A 594 1.11 21.04 0.00
N ALA A 595 1.41 20.41 -1.12
CA ALA A 595 2.17 21.02 -2.21
C ALA A 595 1.35 22.05 -3.02
N LEU A 596 0.03 21.94 -3.01
CA LEU A 596 -0.85 22.79 -3.84
C LEU A 596 -0.86 24.27 -3.41
N TYR A 597 -0.54 24.56 -2.16
CA TYR A 597 -0.55 25.90 -1.57
C TYR A 597 0.86 26.50 -1.40
N LEU A 598 1.88 25.82 -1.90
CA LEU A 598 3.27 26.28 -1.77
C LEU A 598 3.50 27.47 -2.71
N ASN A 599 4.01 28.59 -2.18
CA ASN A 599 4.28 29.84 -2.91
C ASN A 599 5.67 30.44 -2.60
N LYS A 600 6.68 29.58 -2.32
CA LYS A 600 8.00 29.99 -1.84
C LYS A 600 9.10 29.74 -2.85
N ALA A 601 10.11 30.63 -2.88
CA ALA A 601 11.39 30.37 -3.55
C ALA A 601 12.21 29.42 -2.66
N LEU A 602 12.73 28.37 -3.25
CA LEU A 602 13.42 27.28 -2.54
C LEU A 602 14.81 27.05 -3.12
N VAL A 603 15.70 26.56 -2.27
CA VAL A 603 17.05 26.11 -2.63
C VAL A 603 17.35 24.76 -1.96
N ASN A 604 18.24 23.96 -2.55
CA ASN A 604 18.57 22.62 -2.05
C ASN A 604 19.55 22.66 -0.87
N ASN A 605 19.13 23.20 0.27
CA ASN A 605 19.95 23.46 1.45
C ASN A 605 19.64 22.57 2.65
N THR A 606 18.54 21.83 2.62
CA THR A 606 18.12 21.00 3.76
C THR A 606 18.81 19.64 3.77
N LYS A 607 19.19 19.21 4.96
CA LYS A 607 19.66 17.86 5.30
C LYS A 607 18.74 17.22 6.31
N GLY A 608 18.60 15.90 6.24
CA GLY A 608 17.80 15.11 7.19
C GLY A 608 18.57 13.89 7.68
N ARG A 609 18.17 13.34 8.81
CA ARG A 609 18.63 12.04 9.29
C ARG A 609 17.54 11.33 10.05
N ASN A 610 17.36 10.04 9.72
CA ASN A 610 16.44 9.15 10.41
C ASN A 610 17.21 7.92 10.88
N TYR A 611 17.03 7.53 12.13
CA TYR A 611 17.65 6.33 12.67
C TYR A 611 16.79 5.70 13.76
N GLY A 612 16.90 4.40 13.88
CA GLY A 612 16.08 3.68 14.85
C GLY A 612 16.23 2.17 14.76
N ILE A 613 15.39 1.50 15.53
CA ILE A 613 15.30 0.05 15.61
C ILE A 613 13.84 -0.35 15.42
N ASP A 614 13.62 -1.30 14.51
CA ASP A 614 12.35 -1.93 14.22
C ASP A 614 12.38 -3.37 14.73
N LEU A 615 11.38 -3.75 15.52
CA LEU A 615 11.23 -5.09 16.08
C LEU A 615 9.92 -5.72 15.61
N THR A 616 9.94 -7.01 15.29
CA THR A 616 8.77 -7.78 14.90
C THR A 616 8.82 -9.14 15.56
N LEU A 617 7.76 -9.49 16.28
CA LEU A 617 7.48 -10.85 16.75
C LEU A 617 6.20 -11.32 16.07
N GLU A 618 6.33 -12.30 15.19
CA GLU A 618 5.23 -12.79 14.36
C GLU A 618 5.03 -14.28 14.54
N ARG A 619 3.84 -14.67 14.96
CA ARG A 619 3.37 -16.04 14.85
C ARG A 619 2.48 -16.13 13.62
N PHE A 620 2.92 -16.91 12.65
CA PHE A 620 2.14 -17.20 11.45
C PHE A 620 0.86 -17.96 11.85
N LEU A 621 -0.19 -17.81 11.02
CA LEU A 621 -1.40 -18.57 11.23
C LEU A 621 -1.08 -20.07 11.29
N GLY A 622 -1.57 -20.72 12.29
CA GLY A 622 -1.44 -22.15 12.54
C GLY A 622 -2.17 -22.46 13.82
N ASP A 623 -2.77 -23.66 13.92
CA ASP A 623 -3.64 -24.03 15.04
C ASP A 623 -4.80 -23.02 15.21
N ASN A 624 -5.27 -22.42 14.08
CA ASN A 624 -6.37 -21.46 13.97
C ASN A 624 -6.14 -20.12 14.67
N TYR A 625 -4.91 -19.73 15.02
CA TYR A 625 -4.61 -18.41 15.55
C TYR A 625 -3.25 -17.88 15.09
N TYR A 626 -3.13 -16.57 15.10
CA TYR A 626 -1.90 -15.84 14.78
C TYR A 626 -1.77 -14.58 15.64
N TYR A 627 -0.57 -14.04 15.71
CA TYR A 627 -0.33 -12.71 16.25
C TYR A 627 0.84 -12.04 15.55
N LEU A 628 0.79 -10.71 15.53
CA LEU A 628 1.85 -9.84 15.03
C LEU A 628 2.05 -8.73 16.06
N ILE A 629 3.21 -8.70 16.69
CA ILE A 629 3.62 -7.64 17.61
C ILE A 629 4.78 -6.90 16.94
N THR A 630 4.62 -5.60 16.72
CA THR A 630 5.65 -4.77 16.13
C THR A 630 5.94 -3.58 17.01
N GLY A 631 7.21 -3.20 17.07
CA GLY A 631 7.68 -2.03 17.82
C GLY A 631 8.76 -1.30 17.05
N SER A 632 8.71 0.02 17.07
CA SER A 632 9.72 0.88 16.47
C SER A 632 10.05 2.01 17.43
N ILE A 633 11.34 2.26 17.63
CA ILE A 633 11.85 3.41 18.37
C ILE A 633 12.79 4.14 17.42
N PHE A 634 12.52 5.40 17.16
CA PHE A 634 13.25 6.13 16.15
C PHE A 634 13.34 7.64 16.43
N LYS A 635 14.30 8.28 15.76
CA LYS A 635 14.46 9.71 15.71
C LYS A 635 14.56 10.17 14.25
N SER A 636 13.84 11.24 13.93
CA SER A 636 13.82 11.89 12.63
C SER A 636 14.08 13.38 12.83
N GLU A 637 15.17 13.89 12.24
CA GLU A 637 15.65 15.26 12.43
C GLU A 637 16.00 15.88 11.08
N TYR A 638 15.93 17.21 11.00
CA TYR A 638 16.34 17.97 9.83
C TYR A 638 17.11 19.22 10.22
N LYS A 639 17.85 19.74 9.25
CA LYS A 639 18.56 21.00 9.32
C LYS A 639 18.30 21.76 8.02
N ALA A 640 17.59 22.88 8.10
CA ALA A 640 17.18 23.70 6.96
C ALA A 640 18.14 24.89 6.70
N GLY A 641 17.67 25.92 6.03
CA GLY A 641 18.45 27.08 5.60
C GLY A 641 19.08 27.89 6.71
N ASP A 642 18.55 27.85 7.91
CA ASP A 642 19.09 28.48 9.11
C ASP A 642 20.18 27.66 9.84
N ASN A 643 20.52 26.49 9.32
CA ASN A 643 21.54 25.58 9.86
C ASN A 643 21.32 25.05 11.29
N VAL A 644 20.08 25.02 11.77
CA VAL A 644 19.71 24.47 13.10
C VAL A 644 19.10 23.07 12.97
N TRP A 645 19.59 22.10 13.74
CA TRP A 645 18.98 20.77 13.82
C TRP A 645 17.71 20.82 14.65
N ARG A 646 16.61 20.28 14.08
CA ARG A 646 15.28 20.19 14.69
C ARG A 646 14.66 18.83 14.42
N ASN A 647 13.63 18.48 15.18
CA ASN A 647 12.80 17.33 14.84
C ASN A 647 12.04 17.60 13.54
N THR A 648 11.81 16.55 12.74
CA THR A 648 10.81 16.63 11.68
C THR A 648 9.40 16.56 12.27
N ARG A 649 8.41 17.02 11.54
CA ARG A 649 6.98 16.82 11.86
C ARG A 649 6.66 15.35 12.18
N TYR A 650 7.27 14.43 11.43
CA TYR A 650 7.00 12.98 11.48
C TYR A 650 7.80 12.24 12.56
N ASN A 651 8.59 12.95 13.38
CA ASN A 651 9.34 12.35 14.49
C ASN A 651 8.42 12.00 15.66
N LYS A 652 7.66 10.92 15.53
CA LYS A 652 6.77 10.42 16.58
C LYS A 652 7.52 9.77 17.75
N GLY A 653 8.78 9.42 17.57
CA GLY A 653 9.65 8.79 18.56
C GLY A 653 9.44 7.29 18.70
N PHE A 654 8.19 6.80 18.71
CA PHE A 654 7.90 5.39 18.78
C PHE A 654 6.54 5.02 18.17
N VAL A 655 6.42 3.74 17.78
CA VAL A 655 5.18 3.09 17.32
C VAL A 655 5.15 1.66 17.84
N LEU A 656 4.07 1.26 18.48
CA LEU A 656 3.83 -0.10 18.95
C LEU A 656 2.51 -0.61 18.39
N ASN A 657 2.48 -1.84 17.89
CA ASN A 657 1.25 -2.51 17.47
C ASN A 657 1.24 -3.93 18.04
N ALA A 658 0.10 -4.36 18.52
CA ALA A 658 -0.18 -5.73 18.88
C ALA A 658 -1.47 -6.17 18.21
N LEU A 659 -1.37 -7.13 17.31
CA LEU A 659 -2.47 -7.68 16.54
C LEU A 659 -2.59 -9.16 16.85
N PHE A 660 -3.81 -9.62 17.11
CA PHE A 660 -4.16 -11.00 17.40
C PHE A 660 -5.40 -11.41 16.63
N GLY A 661 -5.43 -12.64 16.11
CA GLY A 661 -6.59 -13.20 15.45
C GLY A 661 -6.76 -14.68 15.70
N LYS A 662 -8.03 -15.12 15.74
CA LYS A 662 -8.41 -16.52 15.94
C LYS A 662 -9.61 -16.90 15.09
N GLU A 663 -9.52 -18.07 14.47
CA GLU A 663 -10.59 -18.69 13.68
C GLU A 663 -11.24 -19.82 14.49
N PHE A 664 -12.58 -19.88 14.44
CA PHE A 664 -13.39 -20.92 15.03
C PHE A 664 -14.19 -21.62 13.92
N TYR A 665 -14.01 -22.92 13.83
CA TYR A 665 -14.62 -23.75 12.79
C TYR A 665 -15.79 -24.54 13.34
N PHE A 666 -16.91 -24.55 12.61
CA PHE A 666 -18.12 -25.26 12.99
C PHE A 666 -18.69 -26.02 11.79
N ALA A 667 -19.49 -27.05 12.06
CA ALA A 667 -20.23 -27.82 11.06
C ALA A 667 -19.34 -28.35 9.92
N ASN A 668 -18.26 -29.06 10.24
CA ASN A 668 -17.26 -29.59 9.29
C ASN A 668 -16.72 -28.50 8.36
N ASN A 669 -16.23 -27.40 8.94
CA ASN A 669 -15.66 -26.23 8.24
C ASN A 669 -16.65 -25.48 7.33
N ARG A 670 -17.94 -25.79 7.38
CA ARG A 670 -18.96 -25.04 6.65
C ARG A 670 -19.18 -23.63 7.18
N LYS A 671 -18.95 -23.42 8.47
CA LYS A 671 -19.10 -22.13 9.14
C LYS A 671 -17.80 -21.77 9.83
N VAL A 672 -17.34 -20.55 9.61
CA VAL A 672 -16.09 -20.04 10.23
C VAL A 672 -16.38 -18.69 10.84
N LEU A 673 -16.08 -18.53 12.11
CA LEU A 673 -16.06 -17.25 12.81
C LEU A 673 -14.60 -16.85 12.99
N ASP A 674 -14.23 -15.71 12.46
CA ASP A 674 -12.89 -15.10 12.52
C ASP A 674 -12.97 -13.83 13.37
N VAL A 675 -12.21 -13.75 14.45
CA VAL A 675 -12.19 -12.61 15.38
C VAL A 675 -10.77 -12.09 15.47
N ASN A 676 -10.59 -10.81 15.14
CA ASN A 676 -9.30 -10.15 15.11
C ASN A 676 -9.36 -8.83 15.87
N ALA A 677 -8.34 -8.55 16.66
CA ALA A 677 -8.18 -7.32 17.40
C ALA A 677 -6.79 -6.75 17.20
N ARG A 678 -6.67 -5.43 17.22
CA ARG A 678 -5.41 -4.71 17.16
C ARG A 678 -5.42 -3.60 18.20
N VAL A 679 -4.33 -3.44 18.91
CA VAL A 679 -4.04 -2.29 19.76
C VAL A 679 -2.81 -1.59 19.22
N SER A 680 -2.90 -0.27 19.08
CA SER A 680 -1.81 0.57 18.59
C SER A 680 -1.53 1.69 19.58
N VAL A 681 -0.26 1.93 19.86
CA VAL A 681 0.22 3.04 20.69
C VAL A 681 1.31 3.77 19.91
N THR A 682 1.14 5.06 19.66
CA THR A 682 2.10 5.84 18.87
C THR A 682 2.29 7.23 19.49
N GLY A 683 3.51 7.73 19.44
CA GLY A 683 3.75 9.14 19.74
C GLY A 683 2.97 10.05 18.80
N GLY A 684 2.66 11.25 19.22
CA GLY A 684 1.99 12.27 18.42
C GLY A 684 2.91 12.83 17.33
N GLU A 685 2.33 13.48 16.32
CA GLU A 685 3.09 14.34 15.40
C GLU A 685 3.69 15.52 16.15
N ARG A 686 4.73 16.12 15.57
CA ARG A 686 5.34 17.34 16.13
C ARG A 686 4.77 18.58 15.47
N TYR A 687 4.74 19.65 16.24
CA TYR A 687 4.31 20.99 15.80
C TYR A 687 5.21 22.08 16.38
N SER A 688 5.16 23.27 15.77
CA SER A 688 5.86 24.46 16.26
C SER A 688 5.06 25.10 17.39
N PRO A 689 5.67 25.68 18.43
CA PRO A 689 4.97 26.44 19.46
C PRO A 689 4.11 27.56 18.87
N ILE A 690 3.04 27.91 19.56
CA ILE A 690 2.11 28.92 19.10
C ILE A 690 2.44 30.26 19.75
N LEU A 691 2.44 31.32 18.96
CA LEU A 691 2.50 32.72 19.43
C LEU A 691 1.09 33.17 19.77
N GLU A 692 0.62 32.80 20.96
CA GLU A 692 -0.79 32.86 21.35
C GLU A 692 -1.39 34.28 21.24
N SER A 693 -0.74 35.33 21.79
CA SER A 693 -1.22 36.71 21.71
C SER A 693 -1.37 37.19 20.25
N GLN A 694 -0.44 36.87 19.40
CA GLN A 694 -0.51 37.21 17.96
C GLN A 694 -1.58 36.40 17.24
N SER A 695 -1.72 35.12 17.59
CA SER A 695 -2.72 34.24 17.02
C SER A 695 -4.14 34.69 17.36
N VAL A 696 -4.41 35.05 18.61
CA VAL A 696 -5.71 35.59 19.02
C VAL A 696 -6.01 36.92 18.34
N ALA A 697 -5.02 37.83 18.29
CA ALA A 697 -5.19 39.14 17.64
C ALA A 697 -5.52 39.05 16.15
N GLN A 698 -4.93 38.04 15.46
CA GLN A 698 -5.12 37.82 14.01
C GLN A 698 -6.23 36.80 13.73
N LYS A 699 -6.89 36.24 14.74
CA LYS A 699 -7.91 35.18 14.63
C LYS A 699 -7.45 33.95 13.84
N ARG A 700 -6.16 33.62 13.90
CA ARG A 700 -5.57 32.45 13.21
C ARG A 700 -4.35 31.98 13.97
N VAL A 701 -3.93 30.73 13.71
CA VAL A 701 -2.73 30.18 14.36
C VAL A 701 -1.47 30.76 13.74
N ILE A 702 -0.59 31.32 14.58
CA ILE A 702 0.74 31.80 14.21
C ILE A 702 1.75 30.99 14.99
N TYR A 703 2.66 30.35 14.30
CA TYR A 703 3.68 29.51 14.88
C TYR A 703 5.00 30.24 15.09
N ASP A 704 5.71 29.87 16.15
CA ASP A 704 7.11 30.26 16.35
C ASP A 704 8.03 29.35 15.51
N GLU A 705 8.39 29.82 14.32
CA GLU A 705 9.27 29.09 13.41
C GLU A 705 10.71 29.01 13.92
N SER A 706 11.14 29.83 14.89
CA SER A 706 12.47 29.72 15.51
C SER A 706 12.63 28.40 16.28
N SER A 707 11.53 27.93 16.86
CA SER A 707 11.42 26.68 17.62
C SER A 707 10.60 25.62 16.87
N ALA A 708 10.72 25.59 15.53
CA ALA A 708 9.93 24.72 14.67
C ALA A 708 9.97 23.25 15.12
N PHE A 709 8.80 22.61 15.24
CA PHE A 709 8.58 21.20 15.61
C PHE A 709 9.19 20.78 16.97
N SER A 710 9.37 21.72 17.90
CA SER A 710 9.85 21.41 19.26
C SER A 710 8.78 20.72 20.11
N GLU A 711 7.52 21.04 19.91
CA GLU A 711 6.38 20.49 20.66
C GLU A 711 5.88 19.18 20.02
N GLN A 712 5.11 18.40 20.80
CA GLN A 712 4.57 17.11 20.36
C GLN A 712 3.14 16.93 20.89
N PHE A 713 2.22 16.50 20.02
CA PHE A 713 0.89 16.09 20.45
C PHE A 713 0.93 14.88 21.37
N HIS A 714 -0.13 14.69 22.14
CA HIS A 714 -0.24 13.55 23.05
C HIS A 714 -0.10 12.20 22.34
N THR A 715 0.40 11.23 23.08
CA THR A 715 0.42 9.82 22.66
C THR A 715 -0.99 9.35 22.32
N LEU A 716 -1.14 8.72 21.16
CA LEU A 716 -2.38 8.15 20.69
C LEU A 716 -2.41 6.66 20.97
N THR A 717 -3.38 6.22 21.76
CA THR A 717 -3.70 4.80 21.98
C THR A 717 -5.07 4.50 21.42
N TYR A 718 -5.17 3.53 20.51
CA TYR A 718 -6.45 3.13 19.94
C TYR A 718 -6.50 1.62 19.73
N ALA A 719 -7.71 1.08 19.65
CA ALA A 719 -7.94 -0.32 19.37
C ALA A 719 -8.91 -0.49 18.19
N ASP A 720 -8.68 -1.52 17.42
CA ASP A 720 -9.49 -1.91 16.27
C ASP A 720 -10.01 -3.33 16.44
N LEU A 721 -11.20 -3.62 15.90
CA LEU A 721 -11.85 -4.92 15.95
C LEU A 721 -12.35 -5.32 14.57
N THR A 722 -12.17 -6.58 14.19
CA THR A 722 -12.75 -7.18 12.99
C THR A 722 -13.34 -8.53 13.35
N VAL A 723 -14.60 -8.75 13.00
CA VAL A 723 -15.30 -10.03 13.15
C VAL A 723 -15.90 -10.41 11.81
N ASN A 724 -15.51 -11.57 11.28
CA ASN A 724 -16.05 -12.12 10.05
C ASN A 724 -16.76 -13.44 10.34
N TYR A 725 -17.96 -13.60 9.83
CA TYR A 725 -18.69 -14.86 9.89
C TYR A 725 -18.98 -15.37 8.49
N ARG A 726 -18.28 -16.43 8.11
CA ARG A 726 -18.39 -17.09 6.81
C ARG A 726 -19.32 -18.30 6.88
N ILE A 727 -20.19 -18.42 5.91
CA ILE A 727 -21.06 -19.60 5.68
C ILE A 727 -20.80 -20.12 4.27
N ASN A 728 -20.25 -21.32 4.18
CA ASN A 728 -20.02 -22.01 2.92
C ASN A 728 -21.28 -22.83 2.54
N HIS A 729 -21.91 -22.45 1.45
CA HIS A 729 -23.01 -23.18 0.82
C HIS A 729 -22.45 -24.11 -0.27
N ARG A 730 -23.29 -24.86 -0.95
CA ARG A 730 -22.82 -25.84 -1.95
C ARG A 730 -22.04 -25.22 -3.12
N LYS A 731 -22.38 -24.01 -3.58
CA LYS A 731 -21.78 -23.32 -4.73
C LYS A 731 -21.51 -21.83 -4.47
N SER A 732 -21.68 -21.37 -3.26
CA SER A 732 -21.48 -19.98 -2.89
C SER A 732 -20.97 -19.87 -1.46
N SER A 733 -20.41 -18.73 -1.11
CA SER A 733 -19.97 -18.41 0.24
C SER A 733 -20.52 -17.04 0.62
N SER A 734 -21.16 -16.95 1.78
CA SER A 734 -21.64 -15.71 2.38
C SER A 734 -20.70 -15.29 3.49
N VAL A 735 -20.30 -14.00 3.53
CA VAL A 735 -19.47 -13.45 4.59
C VAL A 735 -20.14 -12.22 5.17
N PHE A 736 -20.46 -12.28 6.46
CA PHE A 736 -20.92 -11.14 7.25
C PHE A 736 -19.70 -10.57 7.97
N SER A 737 -19.41 -9.30 7.75
CA SER A 737 -18.25 -8.62 8.36
C SER A 737 -18.72 -7.46 9.22
N PHE A 738 -18.19 -7.41 10.44
CA PHE A 738 -18.24 -6.26 11.31
C PHE A 738 -16.82 -5.79 11.59
N GLN A 739 -16.50 -4.56 11.21
CA GLN A 739 -15.20 -3.96 11.43
C GLN A 739 -15.40 -2.64 12.17
N MET A 740 -14.61 -2.37 13.18
CA MET A 740 -14.65 -1.12 13.92
C MET A 740 -13.23 -0.62 14.14
N LYS A 741 -12.93 0.56 13.59
CA LYS A 741 -11.68 1.27 13.82
C LYS A 741 -11.83 2.22 15.00
N ASN A 742 -10.80 2.27 15.85
CA ASN A 742 -10.78 3.09 17.06
C ASN A 742 -11.99 2.84 17.97
N VAL A 743 -12.20 1.59 18.35
CA VAL A 743 -13.33 1.15 19.19
C VAL A 743 -13.35 1.84 20.56
N LEU A 744 -12.20 2.32 21.04
CA LEU A 744 -12.07 3.04 22.31
C LEU A 744 -12.54 4.50 22.23
N GLY A 745 -12.81 5.02 21.02
CA GLY A 745 -13.14 6.41 20.82
C GLY A 745 -12.02 7.37 21.24
N ALA A 746 -10.76 6.94 21.10
CA ALA A 746 -9.63 7.79 21.46
C ALA A 746 -9.60 9.07 20.62
N PRO A 747 -9.40 10.25 21.20
CA PRO A 747 -9.34 11.49 20.46
C PRO A 747 -8.06 11.58 19.64
N ILE A 748 -8.19 12.07 18.42
CA ILE A 748 -7.10 12.37 17.51
C ILE A 748 -6.82 13.85 17.57
N TYR A 749 -5.59 14.23 17.76
CA TYR A 749 -5.14 15.61 17.73
C TYR A 749 -4.67 15.94 16.31
N ILE A 750 -5.29 16.98 15.70
CA ILE A 750 -5.08 17.28 14.27
C ILE A 750 -4.17 18.49 14.09
N ASP A 751 -4.53 19.62 14.76
CA ASP A 751 -3.84 20.89 14.67
C ASP A 751 -4.40 21.84 15.76
N HIS A 752 -3.98 23.09 15.77
CA HIS A 752 -4.60 24.16 16.55
C HIS A 752 -5.46 25.03 15.63
N ASN A 753 -6.55 25.55 16.16
CA ASN A 753 -7.43 26.45 15.42
C ASN A 753 -7.87 27.61 16.33
N TYR A 754 -8.14 28.78 15.73
CA TYR A 754 -8.88 29.84 16.41
C TYR A 754 -10.33 29.40 16.53
N ASN A 755 -10.87 29.46 17.75
CA ASN A 755 -12.28 29.17 18.02
C ASN A 755 -13.05 30.48 18.07
N TYR A 756 -13.98 30.68 17.14
CA TYR A 756 -14.80 31.90 17.03
C TYR A 756 -15.79 32.09 18.20
N GLN A 757 -16.18 31.01 18.87
CA GLN A 757 -17.10 31.06 19.99
C GLN A 757 -16.42 31.47 21.31
N THR A 758 -15.17 31.00 21.50
CA THR A 758 -14.41 31.31 22.74
C THR A 758 -13.43 32.46 22.56
N GLY A 759 -13.07 32.82 21.32
CA GLY A 759 -12.08 33.81 21.00
C GLY A 759 -10.66 33.43 21.35
N GLN A 760 -10.38 32.10 21.49
CA GLN A 760 -9.10 31.57 21.92
C GLN A 760 -8.54 30.59 20.87
N ILE A 761 -7.25 30.33 20.99
CA ILE A 761 -6.62 29.22 20.21
C ILE A 761 -6.87 27.91 20.96
N GLU A 762 -7.48 26.95 20.29
CA GLU A 762 -7.81 25.66 20.86
C GLU A 762 -7.20 24.51 20.07
N LEU A 763 -6.87 23.45 20.79
CA LEU A 763 -6.39 22.20 20.18
C LEU A 763 -7.56 21.48 19.48
N SER A 764 -7.46 21.34 18.17
CA SER A 764 -8.42 20.62 17.36
C SER A 764 -8.38 19.13 17.67
N LYS A 765 -9.49 18.60 18.13
CA LYS A 765 -9.68 17.18 18.45
C LYS A 765 -10.80 16.60 17.58
N ALA A 766 -10.57 15.42 17.03
CA ALA A 766 -11.61 14.63 16.39
C ALA A 766 -11.65 13.24 17.03
N THR A 767 -12.85 12.77 17.33
CA THR A 767 -13.06 11.37 17.69
C THR A 767 -13.61 10.66 16.48
N LEU A 768 -12.75 9.86 15.83
CA LEU A 768 -13.10 9.12 14.64
C LEU A 768 -13.25 7.64 14.98
N VAL A 769 -14.51 7.21 15.15
CA VAL A 769 -14.87 5.79 15.25
C VAL A 769 -15.51 5.41 13.92
N ILE A 770 -14.91 4.44 13.21
CA ILE A 770 -15.39 4.02 11.89
C ILE A 770 -16.00 2.61 12.02
N PRO A 771 -17.32 2.48 12.16
CA PRO A 771 -17.99 1.20 12.02
C PRO A 771 -18.15 0.87 10.54
N ASN A 772 -17.84 -0.35 10.15
CA ASN A 772 -18.11 -0.88 8.82
C ASN A 772 -18.79 -2.24 8.96
N ILE A 773 -20.05 -2.30 8.54
CA ILE A 773 -20.83 -3.54 8.47
C ILE A 773 -20.99 -3.84 6.98
N SER A 774 -20.69 -5.07 6.57
CA SER A 774 -20.88 -5.49 5.19
C SER A 774 -21.31 -6.95 5.09
N TYR A 775 -22.05 -7.22 4.00
CA TYR A 775 -22.40 -8.55 3.54
C TYR A 775 -21.77 -8.77 2.17
N LYS A 776 -21.04 -9.87 2.04
CA LYS A 776 -20.38 -10.29 0.81
C LYS A 776 -20.88 -11.68 0.43
N ILE A 777 -21.20 -11.86 -0.85
CA ILE A 777 -21.50 -13.15 -1.46
C ILE A 777 -20.49 -13.42 -2.57
N GLU A 778 -19.94 -14.62 -2.58
CA GLU A 778 -19.03 -15.17 -3.59
C GLU A 778 -19.72 -16.37 -4.26
N PHE A 779 -19.70 -16.46 -5.61
CA PHE A 779 -20.38 -17.53 -6.36
C PHE A 779 -19.81 -17.74 -7.76
#